data_9aea320e4211e9572767856044a92fed
#
_entry.id   9aea320e4211e9572767856044a92fed
#
_cell.length_a   1.000
_cell.length_b   1.000
_cell.length_c   1.000
_cell.angle_alpha   90.00
_cell.angle_beta   90.00
_cell.angle_gamma   90.00
#
_symmetry.space_group_name_H-M   'P 1'
#
loop_
_entity.id
_entity.type
_entity.pdbx_description
1 polymer ?
#
loop_
_entity_poly.entity_id
_entity_poly.type
_entity_poly.pdbx_seq_one_letter_code
_entity_poly.pdbx_strand_id
1 'polypeptide(L)'
;MAQFWKPGTEKPRLLDDEEGGVLFLSSSFSSSSSGYGYASIEKQRQRLPVYKYRTSILYLVESHATTIVVGETGSGKTTQIPQYLKEAGWADGGRVIACTQPRRLAVQAVASRVAEEMGVKVGEEVGYTIRFEDISNPDATRIKFLTDGVLLREMMEDPLLTKYSVIMVDEAHERSISTDILLGLLKKIQKRRPELRLVISSATIEAKAMSDFFQSSKRRRVSEGEELRPRLEPAILSVEGRGFNVQIHYVEDPVQDYVQAAVSTVLLIHDQEPAGDILVFLTGQDDIDVAVKMLTEEARSDGKHSSGLIILPLYSGLSRAEQDLVFSPTPKGKRKVVISTNIAETSLTLEGIVYVVDSGFSKQRFYNPISDIENLVVAPISKASARQRAGRAGRLRPGKCYRLYSEEYFVNEMSAQGIPEIQRSNLVSCVIQLKALGIDNILGFDWPASPSPESMIRALEVLYSLGVLDDDAKLTSPVGFQVAEIPLSIWFSGRGVQRELDEAKLRFAAAEGDHVTFLNIYKGFLQSGKSSQWCHRNFINYHAMKKVMEIREQLKRIALRLGIVLKSCERDTQLVRKAVTAGFFANACRLEAFSHSGMYKTIRGFQEVYIHPSSVLFRVNPKWVIYHSLVSTDRQYMRNVISIDPSWLTEAAPHFYQQQRLNPIIH
;
A
#
# COMPACT_ATOMS: atom_id res chain seq x y z
N MET A 1 -30.82 -12.85 -11.16
CA MET A 1 -30.31 -11.54 -11.59
C MET A 1 -30.55 -10.57 -10.45
N ALA A 2 -29.52 -9.87 -9.98
CA ALA A 2 -29.69 -8.86 -8.93
C ALA A 2 -30.51 -7.69 -9.48
N GLN A 3 -31.59 -7.31 -8.79
CA GLN A 3 -32.37 -6.14 -9.13
C GLN A 3 -31.79 -4.92 -8.42
N PHE A 4 -31.56 -3.83 -9.17
CA PHE A 4 -31.00 -2.59 -8.64
C PHE A 4 -32.03 -1.48 -8.65
N TRP A 5 -32.11 -0.68 -7.56
CA TRP A 5 -32.94 0.53 -7.51
C TRP A 5 -32.18 1.72 -6.91
N LYS A 6 -32.71 2.92 -7.11
CA LYS A 6 -32.15 4.18 -6.62
C LYS A 6 -32.79 4.55 -5.26
N PRO A 7 -32.03 4.91 -4.23
CA PRO A 7 -32.55 5.35 -2.94
C PRO A 7 -33.53 6.51 -3.06
N GLY A 8 -34.68 6.41 -2.36
CA GLY A 8 -35.67 7.48 -2.29
C GLY A 8 -36.59 7.65 -3.50
N THR A 9 -36.66 6.67 -4.41
CA THR A 9 -37.61 6.67 -5.54
C THR A 9 -38.55 5.48 -5.50
N GLU A 10 -39.82 5.70 -5.79
CA GLU A 10 -40.79 4.63 -6.11
C GLU A 10 -40.34 3.93 -7.40
N LYS A 11 -40.64 2.61 -7.54
CA LYS A 11 -40.29 1.78 -8.70
C LYS A 11 -40.55 2.50 -10.03
N PRO A 12 -39.53 2.64 -10.91
CA PRO A 12 -39.74 3.36 -12.17
C PRO A 12 -40.62 2.59 -13.13
N ARG A 13 -41.69 3.24 -13.57
CA ARG A 13 -42.37 2.93 -14.83
C ARG A 13 -41.54 3.56 -15.95
N LEU A 14 -41.28 2.78 -17.00
CA LEU A 14 -40.64 3.21 -18.24
C LEU A 14 -41.33 4.45 -18.81
N LEU A 15 -40.58 5.51 -19.06
CA LEU A 15 -40.91 6.55 -20.04
C LEU A 15 -39.65 7.18 -20.62
N ASP A 16 -39.77 7.41 -21.92
CA ASP A 16 -38.77 7.75 -22.92
C ASP A 16 -38.33 9.23 -22.93
N ASP A 17 -37.12 9.41 -23.51
CA ASP A 17 -36.60 10.50 -24.34
C ASP A 17 -36.63 11.98 -23.87
N GLU A 18 -35.48 12.67 -23.94
CA GLU A 18 -35.10 13.63 -24.98
C GLU A 18 -33.77 14.37 -24.69
N GLU A 19 -33.01 14.42 -25.74
CA GLU A 19 -31.93 15.26 -26.25
C GLU A 19 -31.35 16.42 -25.43
N GLY A 20 -30.01 16.46 -25.43
CA GLY A 20 -29.17 17.61 -25.10
C GLY A 20 -27.72 17.41 -25.54
N GLY A 21 -27.45 17.61 -26.82
CA GLY A 21 -26.11 17.47 -27.38
C GLY A 21 -25.15 18.56 -26.92
N VAL A 22 -23.96 18.15 -26.50
CA VAL A 22 -22.80 19.02 -26.33
C VAL A 22 -21.63 18.47 -27.15
N LEU A 23 -21.18 19.28 -28.09
CA LEU A 23 -20.06 19.06 -28.98
C LEU A 23 -18.76 18.77 -28.21
N PHE A 24 -18.16 17.62 -28.46
CA PHE A 24 -16.80 17.30 -28.07
C PHE A 24 -15.83 17.57 -29.20
N LEU A 25 -14.87 18.47 -28.97
CA LEU A 25 -13.67 18.58 -29.79
C LEU A 25 -12.65 17.53 -29.30
N SER A 26 -12.51 16.46 -30.06
CA SER A 26 -11.41 15.52 -29.94
C SER A 26 -10.17 16.13 -30.59
N SER A 27 -9.14 16.44 -29.78
CA SER A 27 -7.82 16.73 -30.32
C SER A 27 -6.99 15.47 -30.36
N SER A 28 -6.81 14.94 -31.56
CA SER A 28 -5.77 14.00 -31.90
C SER A 28 -4.41 14.67 -31.77
N PHE A 29 -3.55 14.12 -30.89
CA PHE A 29 -2.16 14.58 -30.79
C PHE A 29 -1.34 14.02 -31.96
N SER A 30 -0.95 14.90 -32.85
CA SER A 30 0.22 14.74 -33.73
C SER A 30 1.33 15.67 -33.21
N SER A 31 2.48 15.07 -32.97
CA SER A 31 3.70 15.70 -32.52
C SER A 31 4.18 16.79 -33.50
N SER A 32 4.05 18.06 -33.14
CA SER A 32 4.98 19.15 -33.51
C SER A 32 4.48 20.50 -32.99
N SER A 33 5.39 21.22 -32.38
CA SER A 33 5.37 22.63 -31.93
C SER A 33 5.11 22.90 -30.46
N SER A 34 6.17 23.33 -29.78
CA SER A 34 6.30 23.58 -28.34
C SER A 34 5.55 24.81 -27.77
N GLY A 35 4.70 25.48 -28.53
CA GLY A 35 3.99 26.68 -28.05
C GLY A 35 2.51 26.48 -27.72
N TYR A 36 1.82 25.61 -28.44
CA TYR A 36 0.37 25.39 -28.26
C TYR A 36 0.01 24.47 -27.06
N GLY A 37 0.92 23.59 -26.65
CA GLY A 37 0.71 22.65 -25.53
C GLY A 37 0.63 23.37 -24.17
N TYR A 38 1.45 24.37 -23.95
CA TYR A 38 1.57 25.09 -22.67
C TYR A 38 0.30 25.88 -22.31
N ALA A 39 -0.27 26.62 -23.27
CA ALA A 39 -1.52 27.36 -23.05
C ALA A 39 -2.72 26.42 -22.77
N SER A 40 -2.69 25.18 -23.28
CA SER A 40 -3.70 24.17 -22.97
C SER A 40 -3.56 23.63 -21.55
N ILE A 41 -2.34 23.34 -21.08
CA ILE A 41 -2.07 22.83 -19.73
C ILE A 41 -2.46 23.86 -18.66
N GLU A 42 -2.10 25.12 -18.84
CA GLU A 42 -2.46 26.16 -17.88
C GLU A 42 -3.97 26.36 -17.78
N LYS A 43 -4.70 26.33 -18.88
CA LYS A 43 -6.18 26.32 -18.86
C LYS A 43 -6.76 25.11 -18.13
N GLN A 44 -6.12 23.93 -18.23
CA GLN A 44 -6.52 22.75 -17.47
C GLN A 44 -6.31 22.95 -15.97
N ARG A 45 -5.16 23.48 -15.54
CA ARG A 45 -4.85 23.81 -14.15
C ARG A 45 -5.89 24.78 -13.55
N GLN A 46 -6.24 25.85 -14.29
CA GLN A 46 -7.22 26.86 -13.86
C GLN A 46 -8.64 26.30 -13.72
N ARG A 47 -8.97 25.21 -14.42
CA ARG A 47 -10.28 24.54 -14.32
C ARG A 47 -10.41 23.60 -13.11
N LEU A 48 -9.30 23.26 -12.43
CA LEU A 48 -9.34 22.40 -11.26
C LEU A 48 -10.04 23.11 -10.09
N PRO A 49 -10.86 22.41 -9.30
CA PRO A 49 -11.58 22.98 -8.15
C PRO A 49 -10.68 23.73 -7.18
N VAL A 50 -9.48 23.19 -6.89
CA VAL A 50 -8.53 23.79 -5.96
C VAL A 50 -8.03 25.18 -6.40
N TYR A 51 -8.10 25.51 -7.70
CA TYR A 51 -7.63 26.79 -8.24
C TYR A 51 -8.38 27.97 -7.64
N LYS A 52 -9.68 27.85 -7.40
CA LYS A 52 -10.50 28.90 -6.76
C LYS A 52 -10.02 29.25 -5.36
N TYR A 53 -9.36 28.31 -4.70
CA TYR A 53 -8.89 28.44 -3.31
C TYR A 53 -7.40 28.75 -3.20
N ARG A 54 -6.70 29.00 -4.33
CA ARG A 54 -5.25 29.27 -4.35
C ARG A 54 -4.83 30.33 -3.34
N THR A 55 -5.45 31.51 -3.37
CA THR A 55 -5.14 32.62 -2.44
C THR A 55 -5.44 32.23 -0.99
N SER A 56 -6.55 31.55 -0.73
CA SER A 56 -6.92 31.10 0.61
C SER A 56 -5.92 30.08 1.15
N ILE A 57 -5.47 29.11 0.32
CA ILE A 57 -4.46 28.10 0.70
C ILE A 57 -3.15 28.79 1.08
N LEU A 58 -2.66 29.70 0.24
CA LEU A 58 -1.41 30.45 0.50
C LEU A 58 -1.50 31.26 1.78
N TYR A 59 -2.60 31.97 1.98
CA TYR A 59 -2.84 32.73 3.21
C TYR A 59 -2.87 31.84 4.46
N LEU A 60 -3.55 30.70 4.39
CA LEU A 60 -3.63 29.78 5.53
C LEU A 60 -2.27 29.12 5.84
N VAL A 61 -1.50 28.76 4.83
CA VAL A 61 -0.15 28.19 5.04
C VAL A 61 0.80 29.23 5.62
N GLU A 62 0.67 30.50 5.25
CA GLU A 62 1.45 31.57 5.83
C GLU A 62 1.07 31.87 7.29
N SER A 63 -0.23 31.91 7.57
CA SER A 63 -0.78 32.33 8.87
C SER A 63 -0.81 31.23 9.91
N HIS A 64 -0.83 29.92 9.52
CA HIS A 64 -0.98 28.78 10.41
C HIS A 64 0.18 27.81 10.28
N ALA A 65 0.59 27.21 11.40
CA ALA A 65 1.62 26.17 11.40
C ALA A 65 1.15 24.90 10.67
N THR A 66 -0.12 24.56 10.80
CA THR A 66 -0.74 23.39 10.15
C THR A 66 -2.01 23.81 9.42
N THR A 67 -2.11 23.45 8.15
CA THR A 67 -3.29 23.68 7.30
C THR A 67 -3.82 22.34 6.83
N ILE A 68 -5.10 22.06 7.09
CA ILE A 68 -5.78 20.84 6.69
C ILE A 68 -6.66 21.16 5.48
N VAL A 69 -6.38 20.55 4.35
CA VAL A 69 -7.12 20.76 3.10
C VAL A 69 -7.96 19.52 2.80
N VAL A 70 -9.27 19.67 2.93
CA VAL A 70 -10.24 18.59 2.65
C VAL A 70 -10.84 18.81 1.28
N GLY A 71 -10.95 17.75 0.51
CA GLY A 71 -11.61 17.80 -0.79
C GLY A 71 -11.52 16.48 -1.53
N GLU A 72 -12.46 16.24 -2.40
CA GLU A 72 -12.54 15.00 -3.17
C GLU A 72 -11.24 14.71 -3.96
N THR A 73 -11.00 13.43 -4.24
CA THR A 73 -9.92 13.01 -5.12
C THR A 73 -10.17 13.54 -6.53
N GLY A 74 -9.13 14.12 -7.16
CA GLY A 74 -9.26 14.76 -8.47
C GLY A 74 -9.58 16.27 -8.41
N SER A 75 -9.75 16.86 -7.21
CA SER A 75 -9.89 18.31 -7.08
C SER A 75 -8.60 19.10 -7.38
N GLY A 76 -7.48 18.41 -7.57
CA GLY A 76 -6.17 19.00 -7.91
C GLY A 76 -5.28 19.34 -6.71
N LYS A 77 -5.62 18.95 -5.50
CA LYS A 77 -4.82 19.24 -4.28
C LYS A 77 -3.36 18.82 -4.45
N THR A 78 -3.15 17.54 -4.75
CA THR A 78 -1.82 16.91 -4.85
C THR A 78 -0.94 17.54 -5.92
N THR A 79 -1.50 17.88 -7.07
CA THR A 79 -0.73 18.45 -8.19
C THR A 79 -0.52 19.94 -8.05
N GLN A 80 -1.52 20.70 -7.57
CA GLN A 80 -1.48 22.16 -7.61
C GLN A 80 -0.90 22.81 -6.34
N ILE A 81 -1.20 22.29 -5.15
CA ILE A 81 -0.73 22.93 -3.90
C ILE A 81 0.79 23.05 -3.85
N PRO A 82 1.60 22.03 -4.16
CA PRO A 82 3.06 22.18 -4.18
C PRO A 82 3.55 23.23 -5.19
N GLN A 83 2.87 23.34 -6.34
CA GLN A 83 3.21 24.36 -7.35
C GLN A 83 2.88 25.77 -6.84
N TYR A 84 1.71 25.98 -6.24
CA TYR A 84 1.33 27.29 -5.65
C TYR A 84 2.31 27.73 -4.57
N LEU A 85 2.76 26.80 -3.72
CA LEU A 85 3.74 27.07 -2.69
C LEU A 85 5.11 27.46 -3.29
N LYS A 86 5.55 26.75 -4.33
CA LYS A 86 6.78 27.12 -5.05
C LYS A 86 6.65 28.50 -5.69
N GLU A 87 5.55 28.76 -6.40
CA GLU A 87 5.25 30.04 -7.04
C GLU A 87 5.21 31.20 -6.02
N ALA A 88 4.85 30.93 -4.75
CA ALA A 88 4.83 31.88 -3.66
C ALA A 88 6.18 32.03 -2.90
N GLY A 89 7.27 31.43 -3.40
CA GLY A 89 8.61 31.58 -2.84
C GLY A 89 8.97 30.64 -1.68
N TRP A 90 8.13 29.65 -1.35
CA TRP A 90 8.43 28.69 -0.26
C TRP A 90 9.63 27.77 -0.55
N ALA A 91 10.08 27.70 -1.81
CA ALA A 91 11.26 26.96 -2.22
C ALA A 91 12.50 27.81 -2.45
N ASP A 92 12.46 29.11 -2.11
CA ASP A 92 13.58 30.01 -2.31
C ASP A 92 14.74 29.73 -1.35
N GLY A 93 15.94 30.14 -1.71
CA GLY A 93 17.14 29.89 -0.91
C GLY A 93 17.56 28.44 -0.83
N GLY A 94 17.23 27.62 -1.84
CA GLY A 94 17.61 26.22 -1.87
C GLY A 94 16.71 25.30 -1.03
N ARG A 95 15.62 25.80 -0.48
CA ARG A 95 14.65 25.00 0.28
C ARG A 95 13.81 24.13 -0.64
N VAL A 96 13.22 23.07 -0.08
CA VAL A 96 12.43 22.09 -0.80
C VAL A 96 11.02 21.99 -0.20
N ILE A 97 10.03 21.85 -1.05
CA ILE A 97 8.66 21.51 -0.68
C ILE A 97 8.51 19.99 -0.83
N ALA A 98 8.25 19.27 0.27
CA ALA A 98 7.98 17.85 0.25
C ALA A 98 6.48 17.58 0.11
N CYS A 99 6.12 16.59 -0.71
CA CYS A 99 4.77 16.04 -0.78
C CYS A 99 4.83 14.53 -0.63
N THR A 100 4.30 13.99 0.47
CA THR A 100 4.30 12.55 0.70
C THR A 100 3.04 11.89 0.20
N GLN A 101 3.19 10.62 -0.20
CA GLN A 101 2.12 9.75 -0.68
C GLN A 101 2.29 8.35 -0.06
N PRO A 102 1.23 7.65 0.34
CA PRO A 102 1.36 6.32 0.90
C PRO A 102 1.80 5.26 -0.14
N ARG A 103 1.57 5.52 -1.43
CA ARG A 103 1.77 4.54 -2.51
C ARG A 103 2.82 4.97 -3.52
N ARG A 104 3.75 4.06 -3.87
CA ARG A 104 4.87 4.32 -4.80
C ARG A 104 4.41 4.76 -6.19
N LEU A 105 3.41 4.07 -6.75
CA LEU A 105 2.89 4.40 -8.09
C LEU A 105 2.29 5.80 -8.14
N ALA A 106 1.62 6.23 -7.07
CA ALA A 106 1.09 7.58 -6.97
C ALA A 106 2.21 8.63 -6.97
N VAL A 107 3.29 8.40 -6.22
CA VAL A 107 4.47 9.28 -6.18
C VAL A 107 5.03 9.50 -7.59
N GLN A 108 5.28 8.44 -8.34
CA GLN A 108 5.83 8.52 -9.70
C GLN A 108 4.88 9.23 -10.67
N ALA A 109 3.60 8.85 -10.65
CA ALA A 109 2.59 9.44 -11.55
C ALA A 109 2.40 10.94 -11.29
N VAL A 110 2.30 11.33 -10.02
CA VAL A 110 2.11 12.74 -9.65
C VAL A 110 3.36 13.56 -9.95
N ALA A 111 4.56 13.07 -9.64
CA ALA A 111 5.80 13.77 -9.95
C ALA A 111 5.95 14.00 -11.48
N SER A 112 5.67 12.97 -12.28
CA SER A 112 5.69 13.09 -13.75
C SER A 112 4.66 14.11 -14.24
N ARG A 113 3.44 14.08 -13.68
CA ARG A 113 2.39 15.02 -14.06
C ARG A 113 2.73 16.48 -13.68
N VAL A 114 3.27 16.72 -12.50
CA VAL A 114 3.66 18.05 -12.06
C VAL A 114 4.85 18.57 -12.88
N ALA A 115 5.82 17.72 -13.21
CA ALA A 115 6.92 18.09 -14.09
C ALA A 115 6.42 18.49 -15.49
N GLU A 116 5.46 17.72 -16.06
CA GLU A 116 4.80 18.07 -17.33
C GLU A 116 4.08 19.42 -17.25
N GLU A 117 3.31 19.66 -16.17
CA GLU A 117 2.58 20.90 -15.95
C GLU A 117 3.50 22.12 -15.79
N MET A 118 4.68 21.94 -15.24
CA MET A 118 5.70 22.96 -15.07
C MET A 118 6.64 23.09 -16.29
N GLY A 119 6.54 22.19 -17.27
CA GLY A 119 7.41 22.18 -18.45
C GLY A 119 8.86 21.84 -18.16
N VAL A 120 9.12 21.05 -17.09
CA VAL A 120 10.46 20.60 -16.67
C VAL A 120 10.59 19.09 -16.76
N LYS A 121 11.83 18.59 -16.78
CA LYS A 121 12.06 17.14 -16.71
C LYS A 121 12.03 16.66 -15.26
N VAL A 122 11.50 15.44 -15.08
CA VAL A 122 11.55 14.77 -13.78
C VAL A 122 13.01 14.54 -13.38
N GLY A 123 13.36 14.91 -12.14
CA GLY A 123 14.73 14.89 -11.63
C GLY A 123 15.43 16.26 -11.66
N GLU A 124 14.81 17.27 -12.29
CA GLU A 124 15.24 18.67 -12.22
C GLU A 124 14.50 19.39 -11.07
N GLU A 125 13.73 20.44 -11.36
CA GLU A 125 12.98 21.19 -10.33
C GLU A 125 11.92 20.35 -9.61
N VAL A 126 11.37 19.34 -10.29
CA VAL A 126 10.44 18.35 -9.74
C VAL A 126 11.13 17.01 -9.73
N GLY A 127 11.28 16.44 -8.54
CA GLY A 127 11.87 15.13 -8.36
C GLY A 127 11.01 14.20 -7.49
N TYR A 128 11.38 12.93 -7.44
CA TYR A 128 10.75 12.00 -6.53
C TYR A 128 11.75 10.99 -5.95
N THR A 129 11.39 10.49 -4.77
CA THR A 129 12.13 9.39 -4.11
C THR A 129 11.15 8.36 -3.59
N ILE A 130 11.30 7.14 -4.04
CA ILE A 130 10.60 5.97 -3.53
C ILE A 130 11.61 4.93 -3.07
N ARG A 131 11.16 3.87 -2.44
CA ARG A 131 12.06 2.80 -1.99
C ARG A 131 12.82 2.23 -3.19
N PHE A 132 14.15 2.31 -3.17
CA PHE A 132 15.12 1.84 -4.18
C PHE A 132 15.24 2.69 -5.46
N GLU A 133 14.58 3.82 -5.54
CA GLU A 133 14.65 4.70 -6.70
C GLU A 133 14.63 6.15 -6.23
N ASP A 134 15.65 6.90 -6.59
CA ASP A 134 15.77 8.34 -6.33
C ASP A 134 16.01 9.08 -7.66
N ILE A 135 15.03 9.85 -8.07
CA ILE A 135 15.06 10.70 -9.25
C ILE A 135 14.89 12.15 -8.76
N SER A 136 15.90 12.64 -8.04
CA SER A 136 15.95 14.02 -7.55
C SER A 136 17.38 14.55 -7.65
N ASN A 137 17.52 15.86 -7.83
CA ASN A 137 18.79 16.56 -7.83
C ASN A 137 18.87 17.45 -6.59
N PRO A 138 19.84 17.24 -5.68
CA PRO A 138 19.96 18.04 -4.46
C PRO A 138 20.01 19.54 -4.69
N ASP A 139 20.60 20.00 -5.80
CA ASP A 139 20.81 21.41 -6.10
C ASP A 139 19.66 22.03 -6.88
N ALA A 140 18.95 21.25 -7.70
CA ALA A 140 17.90 21.73 -8.59
C ALA A 140 16.48 21.46 -8.09
N THR A 141 16.23 20.35 -7.37
CA THR A 141 14.88 19.96 -6.96
C THR A 141 14.30 20.92 -5.93
N ARG A 142 13.11 21.45 -6.24
CA ARG A 142 12.34 22.40 -5.40
C ARG A 142 11.04 21.80 -4.91
N ILE A 143 10.45 20.89 -5.69
CA ILE A 143 9.29 20.08 -5.29
C ILE A 143 9.71 18.62 -5.30
N LYS A 144 9.65 17.95 -4.16
CA LYS A 144 10.04 16.56 -4.00
C LYS A 144 8.85 15.72 -3.58
N PHE A 145 8.46 14.76 -4.43
CA PHE A 145 7.47 13.76 -4.10
C PHE A 145 8.16 12.51 -3.52
N LEU A 146 7.61 11.97 -2.44
CA LEU A 146 8.20 10.80 -1.79
C LEU A 146 7.13 9.97 -1.07
N THR A 147 7.46 8.72 -0.75
CA THR A 147 6.57 7.94 0.11
C THR A 147 6.78 8.30 1.58
N ASP A 148 5.73 8.16 2.40
CA ASP A 148 5.80 8.43 3.86
C ASP A 148 6.99 7.71 4.51
N GLY A 149 7.19 6.43 4.16
CA GLY A 149 8.31 5.63 4.68
C GLY A 149 9.69 6.11 4.24
N VAL A 150 9.81 6.80 3.10
CA VAL A 150 11.08 7.42 2.68
C VAL A 150 11.35 8.67 3.50
N LEU A 151 10.34 9.50 3.77
CA LEU A 151 10.51 10.68 4.62
C LEU A 151 10.88 10.28 6.05
N LEU A 152 10.28 9.22 6.59
CA LEU A 152 10.69 8.65 7.89
C LEU A 152 12.15 8.20 7.92
N ARG A 153 12.66 7.69 6.80
CA ARG A 153 14.08 7.33 6.69
C ARG A 153 14.99 8.55 6.62
N GLU A 154 14.60 9.61 5.90
CA GLU A 154 15.35 10.85 5.87
C GLU A 154 15.45 11.49 7.28
N MET A 155 14.44 11.29 8.14
CA MET A 155 14.49 11.73 9.55
C MET A 155 15.59 11.01 10.37
N MET A 156 16.06 9.83 9.96
CA MET A 156 17.17 9.16 10.65
C MET A 156 18.51 9.88 10.42
N GLU A 157 18.65 10.55 9.26
CA GLU A 157 19.86 11.33 8.94
C GLU A 157 19.70 12.80 9.36
N ASP A 158 18.52 13.38 9.15
CA ASP A 158 18.13 14.75 9.54
C ASP A 158 16.83 14.73 10.36
N PRO A 159 16.89 14.53 11.69
CA PRO A 159 15.72 14.43 12.55
C PRO A 159 14.80 15.65 12.54
N LEU A 160 15.30 16.81 12.13
CA LEU A 160 14.54 18.05 12.04
C LEU A 160 14.08 18.39 10.62
N LEU A 161 14.47 17.59 9.62
CA LEU A 161 14.10 17.80 8.21
C LEU A 161 14.44 19.24 7.73
N THR A 162 15.65 19.69 8.03
CA THR A 162 16.07 21.10 7.90
C THR A 162 15.97 21.65 6.48
N LYS A 163 16.12 20.81 5.46
CA LYS A 163 16.01 21.19 4.04
C LYS A 163 14.59 21.54 3.59
N TYR A 164 13.56 21.09 4.34
CA TYR A 164 12.17 21.35 3.96
C TYR A 164 11.60 22.61 4.63
N SER A 165 10.94 23.43 3.83
CA SER A 165 10.17 24.58 4.30
C SER A 165 8.70 24.25 4.53
N VAL A 166 8.13 23.43 3.65
CA VAL A 166 6.76 22.93 3.73
C VAL A 166 6.77 21.43 3.52
N ILE A 167 6.01 20.71 4.32
CA ILE A 167 5.74 19.27 4.16
C ILE A 167 4.25 19.09 3.98
N MET A 168 3.87 18.57 2.83
CA MET A 168 2.50 18.17 2.55
C MET A 168 2.38 16.66 2.76
N VAL A 169 1.53 16.24 3.70
CA VAL A 169 1.14 14.85 3.88
C VAL A 169 -0.17 14.62 3.15
N ASP A 170 -0.10 13.95 2.02
CA ASP A 170 -1.27 13.73 1.18
C ASP A 170 -1.90 12.36 1.42
N GLU A 171 -3.18 12.23 1.05
CA GLU A 171 -4.01 11.03 1.28
C GLU A 171 -3.99 10.56 2.76
N ALA A 172 -3.93 11.51 3.73
CA ALA A 172 -3.81 11.23 5.16
C ALA A 172 -4.96 10.35 5.71
N HIS A 173 -6.08 10.30 5.01
CA HIS A 173 -7.23 9.43 5.34
C HIS A 173 -7.00 7.94 5.08
N GLU A 174 -5.95 7.56 4.34
CA GLU A 174 -5.59 6.14 4.18
C GLU A 174 -5.07 5.52 5.49
N ARG A 175 -4.61 6.33 6.44
CA ARG A 175 -4.22 5.92 7.79
C ARG A 175 -3.25 4.74 7.80
N SER A 176 -2.22 4.79 6.91
CA SER A 176 -1.16 3.79 6.92
C SER A 176 -0.29 3.95 8.18
N ILE A 177 0.40 2.88 8.61
CA ILE A 177 1.34 2.94 9.75
C ILE A 177 2.35 4.06 9.55
N SER A 178 2.95 4.16 8.37
CA SER A 178 3.96 5.19 8.07
C SER A 178 3.37 6.59 8.13
N THR A 179 2.14 6.80 7.67
CA THR A 179 1.44 8.09 7.73
C THR A 179 1.18 8.50 9.18
N ASP A 180 0.68 7.58 10.01
CA ASP A 180 0.38 7.87 11.42
C ASP A 180 1.65 8.16 12.25
N ILE A 181 2.75 7.43 12.02
CA ILE A 181 4.06 7.74 12.62
C ILE A 181 4.54 9.13 12.16
N LEU A 182 4.47 9.39 10.87
CA LEU A 182 4.91 10.66 10.28
C LEU A 182 4.17 11.84 10.88
N LEU A 183 2.84 11.78 11.00
CA LEU A 183 2.03 12.83 11.59
C LEU A 183 2.43 13.11 13.05
N GLY A 184 2.65 12.07 13.86
CA GLY A 184 3.10 12.21 15.25
C GLY A 184 4.49 12.85 15.37
N LEU A 185 5.43 12.47 14.50
CA LEU A 185 6.78 13.04 14.45
C LEU A 185 6.76 14.50 13.97
N LEU A 186 6.00 14.81 12.92
CA LEU A 186 5.87 16.17 12.40
C LEU A 186 5.28 17.11 13.44
N LYS A 187 4.28 16.70 14.21
CA LYS A 187 3.74 17.43 15.36
C LYS A 187 4.84 17.73 16.40
N LYS A 188 5.73 16.77 16.64
CA LYS A 188 6.86 16.93 17.56
C LYS A 188 7.93 17.87 16.99
N ILE A 189 8.23 17.77 15.68
CA ILE A 189 9.19 18.65 14.98
C ILE A 189 8.72 20.09 14.97
N GLN A 190 7.44 20.36 14.71
CA GLN A 190 6.89 21.72 14.72
C GLN A 190 7.10 22.47 16.05
N LYS A 191 7.15 21.75 17.19
CA LYS A 191 7.48 22.37 18.48
C LYS A 191 8.91 22.92 18.55
N ARG A 192 9.83 22.37 17.72
CA ARG A 192 11.25 22.78 17.64
C ARG A 192 11.53 23.66 16.42
N ARG A 193 10.71 23.53 15.38
CA ARG A 193 10.79 24.26 14.11
C ARG A 193 9.48 25.03 13.83
N PRO A 194 9.22 26.15 14.49
CA PRO A 194 7.99 26.93 14.29
C PRO A 194 7.82 27.47 12.85
N GLU A 195 8.92 27.59 12.11
CA GLU A 195 8.92 28.02 10.70
C GLU A 195 8.45 26.93 9.74
N LEU A 196 8.49 25.64 10.12
CA LEU A 196 8.04 24.54 9.28
C LEU A 196 6.51 24.58 9.13
N ARG A 197 6.04 24.58 7.90
CA ARG A 197 4.60 24.51 7.58
C ARG A 197 4.20 23.08 7.24
N LEU A 198 3.06 22.68 7.78
CA LEU A 198 2.46 21.40 7.44
C LEU A 198 1.17 21.63 6.67
N VAL A 199 1.02 20.91 5.56
CA VAL A 199 -0.22 20.84 4.80
C VAL A 199 -0.69 19.39 4.85
N ILE A 200 -1.88 19.13 5.40
CA ILE A 200 -2.46 17.79 5.47
C ILE A 200 -3.60 17.74 4.50
N SER A 201 -3.49 16.86 3.51
CA SER A 201 -4.51 16.69 2.47
C SER A 201 -5.30 15.41 2.72
N SER A 202 -6.61 15.52 2.70
CA SER A 202 -7.54 14.41 2.94
C SER A 202 -8.73 14.46 1.99
N ALA A 203 -9.25 13.30 1.62
CA ALA A 203 -10.46 13.18 0.81
C ALA A 203 -11.76 13.13 1.66
N THR A 204 -11.67 12.95 2.95
CA THR A 204 -12.82 12.72 3.84
C THR A 204 -12.94 13.74 4.97
N ILE A 205 -14.11 13.71 5.65
CA ILE A 205 -14.53 14.61 6.75
C ILE A 205 -13.71 14.40 8.07
N GLU A 206 -12.67 13.60 8.09
CA GLU A 206 -11.78 13.44 9.26
C GLU A 206 -10.98 14.70 9.64
N ALA A 207 -11.23 15.80 8.96
CA ALA A 207 -10.57 17.06 9.22
C ALA A 207 -10.65 17.48 10.69
N LYS A 208 -11.77 17.22 11.36
CA LYS A 208 -11.93 17.58 12.77
C LYS A 208 -11.03 16.73 13.67
N ALA A 209 -11.02 15.42 13.52
CA ALA A 209 -10.15 14.53 14.30
C ALA A 209 -8.67 14.86 14.07
N MET A 210 -8.31 15.18 12.82
CA MET A 210 -6.96 15.59 12.48
C MET A 210 -6.62 16.99 13.06
N SER A 211 -7.57 17.91 13.06
CA SER A 211 -7.42 19.23 13.70
C SER A 211 -7.25 19.07 15.22
N ASP A 212 -8.09 18.27 15.86
CA ASP A 212 -8.01 18.00 17.30
C ASP A 212 -6.66 17.35 17.67
N PHE A 213 -6.15 16.48 16.81
CA PHE A 213 -4.82 15.88 17.00
C PHE A 213 -3.70 16.93 16.97
N PHE A 214 -3.71 17.88 16.04
CA PHE A 214 -2.71 18.94 15.96
C PHE A 214 -2.95 20.11 16.93
N GLN A 215 -4.12 20.19 17.55
CA GLN A 215 -4.43 21.24 18.52
C GLN A 215 -3.51 21.11 19.74
N SER A 216 -2.84 22.20 20.10
CA SER A 216 -1.99 22.23 21.27
C SER A 216 -2.83 22.30 22.54
N SER A 217 -2.64 21.35 23.47
CA SER A 217 -3.35 21.30 24.76
C SER A 217 -3.04 22.44 25.73
N LYS A 218 -2.11 23.33 25.39
CA LYS A 218 -1.78 24.50 26.20
C LYS A 218 -2.15 25.78 25.44
N ARG A 219 -3.26 26.40 25.84
CA ARG A 219 -3.53 27.81 25.51
C ARG A 219 -2.39 28.65 26.08
N ARG A 220 -1.38 28.98 25.26
CA ARG A 220 -0.44 30.05 25.59
C ARG A 220 -1.22 31.37 25.49
N ARG A 221 -1.26 32.13 26.58
CA ARG A 221 -1.66 33.55 26.50
C ARG A 221 -0.69 34.23 25.55
N VAL A 222 -1.21 34.71 24.43
CA VAL A 222 -0.44 35.54 23.48
C VAL A 222 -0.12 36.85 24.20
N SER A 223 1.15 37.12 24.43
CA SER A 223 1.61 38.46 24.86
C SER A 223 1.55 39.39 23.64
N GLU A 224 0.97 40.57 23.84
CA GLU A 224 0.95 41.65 22.85
C GLU A 224 2.38 41.94 22.36
N GLY A 225 2.67 41.65 21.07
CA GLY A 225 4.00 41.85 20.45
C GLY A 225 4.51 40.68 19.58
N GLU A 226 3.82 39.52 19.46
CA GLU A 226 4.25 38.37 18.67
C GLU A 226 3.50 38.28 17.33
N GLU A 227 3.33 39.36 16.57
CA GLU A 227 2.58 39.35 15.28
C GLU A 227 3.23 38.53 14.15
N LEU A 228 4.47 38.06 14.29
CA LEU A 228 5.24 37.34 13.26
C LEU A 228 5.27 35.81 13.39
N ARG A 229 4.63 35.24 14.41
CA ARG A 229 4.60 33.78 14.59
C ARG A 229 3.32 33.18 14.04
N PRO A 230 3.40 32.03 13.31
CA PRO A 230 2.21 31.38 12.80
C PRO A 230 1.29 30.90 13.94
N ARG A 231 0.00 30.98 13.70
CA ARG A 231 -1.01 30.48 14.64
C ARG A 231 -0.82 28.98 14.84
N LEU A 232 -0.76 28.52 16.09
CA LEU A 232 -0.61 27.10 16.42
C LEU A 232 -1.89 26.30 16.22
N GLU A 233 -3.05 26.96 16.14
CA GLU A 233 -4.32 26.31 15.88
C GLU A 233 -4.37 25.90 14.40
N PRO A 234 -4.68 24.61 14.10
CA PRO A 234 -4.81 24.16 12.73
C PRO A 234 -5.95 24.89 11.99
N ALA A 235 -5.70 25.26 10.74
CA ALA A 235 -6.75 25.77 9.86
C ALA A 235 -7.33 24.64 9.00
N ILE A 236 -8.64 24.64 8.81
CA ILE A 236 -9.34 23.69 7.95
C ILE A 236 -9.90 24.44 6.75
N LEU A 237 -9.58 23.98 5.54
CA LEU A 237 -10.13 24.46 4.29
C LEU A 237 -10.82 23.31 3.55
N SER A 238 -12.11 23.49 3.26
CA SER A 238 -12.83 22.55 2.40
C SER A 238 -12.83 23.05 0.97
N VAL A 239 -12.30 22.22 0.07
CA VAL A 239 -12.30 22.44 -1.38
C VAL A 239 -13.49 21.68 -1.96
N GLU A 240 -14.48 22.41 -2.45
CA GLU A 240 -15.61 21.80 -3.12
C GLU A 240 -15.18 21.08 -4.38
N GLY A 241 -15.56 19.79 -4.49
CA GLY A 241 -15.25 18.95 -5.65
C GLY A 241 -16.07 19.36 -6.89
N ARG A 242 -15.55 19.06 -8.06
CA ARG A 242 -16.28 19.09 -9.33
C ARG A 242 -16.84 17.71 -9.67
N GLY A 243 -17.18 16.91 -8.69
CA GLY A 243 -17.79 15.61 -8.95
C GLY A 243 -19.11 15.80 -9.69
N PHE A 244 -19.27 15.16 -10.83
CA PHE A 244 -20.59 15.00 -11.42
C PHE A 244 -21.43 14.08 -10.55
N ASN A 245 -22.75 14.23 -10.60
CA ASN A 245 -23.67 13.39 -9.84
C ASN A 245 -23.44 11.90 -10.18
N VAL A 246 -23.27 11.06 -9.17
CA VAL A 246 -23.19 9.61 -9.30
C VAL A 246 -24.47 9.01 -8.76
N GLN A 247 -25.23 8.34 -9.63
CA GLN A 247 -26.40 7.61 -9.22
C GLN A 247 -25.95 6.30 -8.53
N ILE A 248 -26.42 6.10 -7.30
CA ILE A 248 -26.11 4.89 -6.53
C ILE A 248 -27.27 3.92 -6.67
N HIS A 249 -26.94 2.70 -7.06
CA HIS A 249 -27.88 1.58 -7.15
C HIS A 249 -27.48 0.50 -6.15
N TYR A 250 -28.41 -0.03 -5.42
CA TYR A 250 -28.21 -1.12 -4.46
C TYR A 250 -28.94 -2.37 -4.95
N VAL A 251 -28.45 -3.54 -4.50
CA VAL A 251 -29.22 -4.79 -4.64
C VAL A 251 -30.28 -4.86 -3.56
N GLU A 252 -31.39 -5.52 -3.86
CA GLU A 252 -32.48 -5.73 -2.93
C GLU A 252 -32.12 -6.80 -1.89
N ASP A 253 -31.60 -7.94 -2.39
CA ASP A 253 -31.21 -9.09 -1.57
C ASP A 253 -29.69 -9.23 -1.49
N PRO A 254 -29.14 -9.75 -0.38
CA PRO A 254 -27.72 -10.05 -0.25
C PRO A 254 -27.25 -11.04 -1.32
N VAL A 255 -26.14 -10.74 -1.98
CA VAL A 255 -25.53 -11.63 -2.98
C VAL A 255 -24.71 -12.71 -2.29
N GLN A 256 -24.90 -13.98 -2.69
CA GLN A 256 -24.15 -15.10 -2.15
C GLN A 256 -22.72 -15.15 -2.71
N ASP A 257 -22.56 -14.87 -4.01
CA ASP A 257 -21.27 -14.82 -4.70
C ASP A 257 -21.11 -13.45 -5.37
N TYR A 258 -20.29 -12.60 -4.73
CA TYR A 258 -20.03 -11.25 -5.23
C TYR A 258 -19.17 -11.23 -6.51
N VAL A 259 -18.40 -12.29 -6.82
CA VAL A 259 -17.61 -12.37 -8.06
C VAL A 259 -18.53 -12.64 -9.24
N GLN A 260 -19.42 -13.61 -9.11
CA GLN A 260 -20.41 -13.91 -10.13
C GLN A 260 -21.39 -12.74 -10.33
N ALA A 261 -21.83 -12.12 -9.25
CA ALA A 261 -22.70 -10.95 -9.30
C ALA A 261 -22.03 -9.75 -9.99
N ALA A 262 -20.73 -9.53 -9.74
CA ALA A 262 -19.96 -8.50 -10.42
C ALA A 262 -19.87 -8.75 -11.93
N VAL A 263 -19.59 -9.98 -12.35
CA VAL A 263 -19.55 -10.39 -13.77
C VAL A 263 -20.91 -10.15 -14.43
N SER A 264 -22.01 -10.62 -13.83
CA SER A 264 -23.37 -10.42 -14.37
C SER A 264 -23.73 -8.94 -14.45
N THR A 265 -23.31 -8.13 -13.47
CA THR A 265 -23.55 -6.67 -13.49
C THR A 265 -22.75 -5.98 -14.59
N VAL A 266 -21.51 -6.39 -14.86
CA VAL A 266 -20.70 -5.86 -15.97
C VAL A 266 -21.39 -6.13 -17.31
N LEU A 267 -21.90 -7.34 -17.52
CA LEU A 267 -22.65 -7.70 -18.74
C LEU A 267 -23.94 -6.90 -18.86
N LEU A 268 -24.69 -6.75 -17.78
CA LEU A 268 -25.91 -5.91 -17.73
C LEU A 268 -25.58 -4.45 -18.13
N ILE A 269 -24.53 -3.87 -17.59
CA ILE A 269 -24.07 -2.51 -17.92
C ILE A 269 -23.67 -2.44 -19.41
N HIS A 270 -23.01 -3.50 -19.92
CA HIS A 270 -22.60 -3.52 -21.31
C HIS A 270 -23.78 -3.47 -22.26
N ASP A 271 -24.83 -4.20 -21.94
CA ASP A 271 -26.02 -4.35 -22.80
C ASP A 271 -27.00 -3.18 -22.70
N GLN A 272 -27.16 -2.63 -21.48
CA GLN A 272 -28.24 -1.68 -21.21
C GLN A 272 -27.80 -0.22 -21.07
N GLU A 273 -26.50 0.02 -20.76
CA GLU A 273 -26.04 1.35 -20.44
C GLU A 273 -25.27 2.00 -21.61
N PRO A 274 -25.36 3.34 -21.75
CA PRO A 274 -24.61 4.09 -22.75
C PRO A 274 -23.09 3.84 -22.70
N ALA A 275 -22.37 4.21 -23.77
CA ALA A 275 -20.93 4.04 -23.84
C ALA A 275 -20.18 4.69 -22.67
N GLY A 276 -19.26 3.96 -22.07
CA GLY A 276 -18.44 4.38 -20.94
C GLY A 276 -17.72 3.18 -20.31
N ASP A 277 -16.55 3.41 -19.74
CA ASP A 277 -15.72 2.36 -19.14
C ASP A 277 -16.25 1.97 -17.77
N ILE A 278 -15.97 0.73 -17.38
CA ILE A 278 -16.44 0.12 -16.14
C ILE A 278 -15.24 -0.14 -15.22
N LEU A 279 -15.37 0.21 -13.95
CA LEU A 279 -14.42 -0.15 -12.90
C LEU A 279 -15.10 -1.08 -11.90
N VAL A 280 -14.54 -2.26 -11.71
CA VAL A 280 -15.04 -3.29 -10.79
C VAL A 280 -14.08 -3.41 -9.61
N PHE A 281 -14.62 -3.36 -8.38
CA PHE A 281 -13.84 -3.57 -7.16
C PHE A 281 -14.06 -4.97 -6.62
N LEU A 282 -12.98 -5.77 -6.58
CA LEU A 282 -12.92 -7.10 -5.97
C LEU A 282 -11.85 -7.17 -4.89
N THR A 283 -11.80 -8.27 -4.14
CA THR A 283 -10.99 -8.35 -2.92
C THR A 283 -9.52 -8.65 -3.17
N GLY A 284 -9.21 -9.47 -4.16
CA GLY A 284 -7.84 -9.92 -4.40
C GLY A 284 -7.60 -10.46 -5.80
N GLN A 285 -6.37 -10.86 -6.03
CA GLN A 285 -5.91 -11.36 -7.32
C GLN A 285 -6.72 -12.58 -7.77
N ASP A 286 -6.99 -13.54 -6.86
CA ASP A 286 -7.68 -14.79 -7.19
C ASP A 286 -9.11 -14.49 -7.72
N ASP A 287 -9.84 -13.59 -7.05
CA ASP A 287 -11.17 -13.17 -7.48
C ASP A 287 -11.12 -12.44 -8.83
N ILE A 288 -10.11 -11.57 -9.01
CA ILE A 288 -9.91 -10.83 -10.25
C ILE A 288 -9.64 -11.79 -11.42
N ASP A 289 -8.78 -12.80 -11.22
CA ASP A 289 -8.47 -13.76 -12.26
C ASP A 289 -9.69 -14.63 -12.62
N VAL A 290 -10.50 -15.01 -11.64
CA VAL A 290 -11.77 -15.72 -11.87
C VAL A 290 -12.74 -14.85 -12.68
N ALA A 291 -12.94 -13.58 -12.27
CA ALA A 291 -13.83 -12.67 -12.98
C ALA A 291 -13.35 -12.37 -14.42
N VAL A 292 -12.03 -12.17 -14.63
CA VAL A 292 -11.45 -12.00 -15.97
C VAL A 292 -11.71 -13.22 -16.85
N LYS A 293 -11.54 -14.42 -16.30
CA LYS A 293 -11.79 -15.67 -17.03
C LYS A 293 -13.27 -15.79 -17.41
N MET A 294 -14.18 -15.60 -16.45
CA MET A 294 -15.63 -15.66 -16.70
C MET A 294 -16.06 -14.65 -17.77
N LEU A 295 -15.68 -13.39 -17.65
CA LEU A 295 -16.02 -12.36 -18.63
C LEU A 295 -15.42 -12.66 -20.02
N THR A 296 -14.23 -13.25 -20.08
CA THR A 296 -13.59 -13.63 -21.34
C THR A 296 -14.29 -14.80 -22.01
N GLU A 297 -14.78 -15.76 -21.23
CA GLU A 297 -15.54 -16.92 -21.71
C GLU A 297 -16.93 -16.49 -22.23
N GLU A 298 -17.66 -15.64 -21.48
CA GLU A 298 -18.93 -15.07 -21.89
C GLU A 298 -18.78 -14.20 -23.16
N ALA A 299 -17.72 -13.38 -23.21
CA ALA A 299 -17.42 -12.58 -24.40
C ALA A 299 -17.15 -13.39 -25.67
N ARG A 300 -16.78 -14.69 -25.52
CA ARG A 300 -16.56 -15.61 -26.65
C ARG A 300 -17.81 -16.42 -27.01
N SER A 301 -18.67 -16.71 -26.04
CA SER A 301 -19.86 -17.55 -26.24
C SER A 301 -20.99 -16.78 -26.95
N ASP A 302 -21.19 -15.51 -26.64
CA ASP A 302 -22.22 -14.63 -27.18
C ASP A 302 -21.74 -13.84 -28.41
N GLY A 303 -21.57 -14.47 -29.54
CA GLY A 303 -20.97 -13.94 -30.76
C GLY A 303 -21.56 -12.63 -31.36
N LYS A 304 -22.51 -11.96 -30.70
CA LYS A 304 -23.10 -10.68 -31.16
C LYS A 304 -23.05 -9.54 -30.14
N HIS A 305 -23.07 -9.79 -28.83
CA HIS A 305 -23.19 -8.72 -27.82
C HIS A 305 -21.86 -8.37 -27.10
N SER A 306 -20.93 -9.28 -26.97
CA SER A 306 -19.70 -9.08 -26.15
C SER A 306 -18.43 -8.73 -26.94
N SER A 307 -18.49 -8.56 -28.25
CA SER A 307 -17.31 -8.35 -29.12
C SER A 307 -16.57 -7.00 -28.90
N GLY A 308 -17.10 -6.13 -28.04
CA GLY A 308 -16.57 -4.79 -27.75
C GLY A 308 -15.85 -4.61 -26.42
N LEU A 309 -15.75 -5.64 -25.58
CA LEU A 309 -15.13 -5.53 -24.26
C LEU A 309 -13.60 -5.67 -24.29
N ILE A 310 -12.91 -4.82 -23.54
CA ILE A 310 -11.48 -4.92 -23.24
C ILE A 310 -11.36 -5.13 -21.73
N ILE A 311 -11.03 -6.34 -21.32
CA ILE A 311 -10.99 -6.75 -19.90
C ILE A 311 -9.55 -6.66 -19.40
N LEU A 312 -9.30 -5.82 -18.39
CA LEU A 312 -7.98 -5.55 -17.85
C LEU A 312 -7.97 -5.75 -16.33
N PRO A 313 -7.11 -6.63 -15.80
CA PRO A 313 -6.89 -6.74 -14.36
C PRO A 313 -6.03 -5.57 -13.85
N LEU A 314 -6.24 -5.16 -12.57
CA LEU A 314 -5.43 -4.15 -11.91
C LEU A 314 -5.19 -4.50 -10.44
N TYR A 315 -3.98 -4.94 -10.11
CA TYR A 315 -3.53 -5.21 -8.74
C TYR A 315 -2.02 -5.01 -8.62
N SER A 316 -1.51 -4.91 -7.40
CA SER A 316 -0.12 -4.54 -7.11
C SER A 316 0.95 -5.53 -7.63
N GLY A 317 0.57 -6.76 -7.92
CA GLY A 317 1.47 -7.82 -8.42
C GLY A 317 1.70 -7.81 -9.94
N LEU A 318 0.97 -6.99 -10.69
CA LEU A 318 1.12 -6.88 -12.15
C LEU A 318 2.44 -6.22 -12.54
N SER A 319 2.95 -6.61 -13.71
CA SER A 319 4.09 -5.92 -14.33
C SER A 319 3.73 -4.48 -14.71
N ARG A 320 4.74 -3.61 -14.82
CA ARG A 320 4.52 -2.20 -15.21
C ARG A 320 3.83 -2.09 -16.58
N ALA A 321 4.22 -2.91 -17.53
CA ALA A 321 3.62 -2.91 -18.87
C ALA A 321 2.12 -3.26 -18.85
N GLU A 322 1.71 -4.22 -18.01
CA GLU A 322 0.29 -4.57 -17.82
C GLU A 322 -0.48 -3.45 -17.12
N GLN A 323 0.15 -2.79 -16.16
CA GLN A 323 -0.46 -1.64 -15.49
C GLN A 323 -0.62 -0.45 -16.46
N ASP A 324 0.37 -0.17 -17.32
CA ASP A 324 0.34 0.90 -18.32
C ASP A 324 -0.82 0.73 -19.33
N LEU A 325 -1.21 -0.51 -19.65
CA LEU A 325 -2.37 -0.79 -20.50
C LEU A 325 -3.69 -0.26 -19.91
N VAL A 326 -3.83 -0.26 -18.59
CA VAL A 326 -5.04 0.25 -17.92
C VAL A 326 -5.20 1.76 -18.12
N PHE A 327 -4.10 2.50 -18.22
CA PHE A 327 -4.11 3.96 -18.44
C PHE A 327 -4.29 4.35 -19.91
N SER A 328 -4.13 3.41 -20.84
CA SER A 328 -4.31 3.68 -22.26
C SER A 328 -5.77 4.07 -22.57
N PRO A 329 -6.01 5.04 -23.48
CA PRO A 329 -7.35 5.43 -23.87
C PRO A 329 -8.10 4.27 -24.53
N THR A 330 -9.40 4.20 -24.27
CA THR A 330 -10.26 3.17 -24.83
C THR A 330 -10.48 3.40 -26.33
N PRO A 331 -10.22 2.42 -27.20
CA PRO A 331 -10.47 2.53 -28.63
C PRO A 331 -11.97 2.80 -28.94
N LYS A 332 -12.24 3.56 -30.00
CA LYS A 332 -13.61 3.86 -30.43
C LYS A 332 -14.42 2.57 -30.68
N GLY A 333 -15.63 2.54 -30.20
CA GLY A 333 -16.54 1.39 -30.35
C GLY A 333 -16.26 0.23 -29.41
N LYS A 334 -15.30 0.38 -28.48
CA LYS A 334 -15.01 -0.61 -27.42
C LYS A 334 -15.32 -0.03 -26.05
N ARG A 335 -15.50 -0.92 -25.07
CA ARG A 335 -15.69 -0.58 -23.67
C ARG A 335 -14.62 -1.27 -22.83
N LYS A 336 -13.88 -0.50 -22.06
CA LYS A 336 -12.86 -1.01 -21.15
C LYS A 336 -13.50 -1.40 -19.82
N VAL A 337 -13.18 -2.59 -19.34
CA VAL A 337 -13.56 -3.10 -18.01
C VAL A 337 -12.29 -3.30 -17.21
N VAL A 338 -12.08 -2.49 -16.19
CA VAL A 338 -10.95 -2.62 -15.28
C VAL A 338 -11.42 -3.33 -14.02
N ILE A 339 -10.89 -4.51 -13.74
CA ILE A 339 -11.20 -5.27 -12.53
C ILE A 339 -10.04 -5.10 -11.55
N SER A 340 -10.33 -4.45 -10.42
CA SER A 340 -9.27 -3.95 -9.53
C SER A 340 -9.49 -4.32 -8.07
N THR A 341 -8.40 -4.35 -7.33
CA THR A 341 -8.44 -4.26 -5.86
C THR A 341 -8.63 -2.80 -5.43
N ASN A 342 -8.56 -2.53 -4.12
CA ASN A 342 -8.61 -1.17 -3.58
C ASN A 342 -7.48 -0.23 -4.09
N ILE A 343 -6.55 -0.69 -4.93
CA ILE A 343 -5.52 0.16 -5.54
C ILE A 343 -6.13 1.26 -6.43
N ALA A 344 -7.29 1.00 -7.05
CA ALA A 344 -8.01 1.98 -7.86
C ALA A 344 -8.96 2.87 -7.04
N GLU A 345 -9.04 2.68 -5.72
CA GLU A 345 -9.95 3.42 -4.85
C GLU A 345 -9.50 4.87 -4.61
N THR A 346 -8.20 5.12 -4.45
CA THR A 346 -7.67 6.44 -4.07
C THR A 346 -6.61 6.97 -5.03
N SER A 347 -5.53 6.26 -5.22
CA SER A 347 -4.26 6.80 -5.73
C SER A 347 -4.12 6.85 -7.24
N LEU A 348 -5.00 6.20 -8.01
CA LEU A 348 -4.89 6.13 -9.47
C LEU A 348 -6.06 6.88 -10.13
N THR A 349 -5.72 7.69 -11.13
CA THR A 349 -6.73 8.35 -11.96
C THR A 349 -6.92 7.55 -13.24
N LEU A 350 -8.04 6.84 -13.32
CA LEU A 350 -8.47 6.14 -14.54
C LEU A 350 -9.43 7.05 -15.30
N GLU A 351 -9.05 7.37 -16.52
CA GLU A 351 -9.90 8.17 -17.42
C GLU A 351 -10.97 7.30 -18.07
N GLY A 352 -12.12 7.88 -18.37
CA GLY A 352 -13.20 7.21 -19.09
C GLY A 352 -14.16 6.39 -18.23
N ILE A 353 -13.88 6.21 -16.94
CA ILE A 353 -14.76 5.46 -16.01
C ILE A 353 -16.07 6.24 -15.80
N VAL A 354 -17.18 5.57 -16.11
CA VAL A 354 -18.55 6.06 -15.93
C VAL A 354 -19.34 5.15 -15.02
N TYR A 355 -19.00 3.88 -15.01
CA TYR A 355 -19.69 2.86 -14.23
C TYR A 355 -18.74 2.24 -13.20
N VAL A 356 -19.25 2.08 -12.00
CA VAL A 356 -18.52 1.41 -10.91
C VAL A 356 -19.38 0.24 -10.42
N VAL A 357 -18.75 -0.92 -10.26
CA VAL A 357 -19.33 -2.08 -9.59
C VAL A 357 -18.56 -2.31 -8.30
N ASP A 358 -19.24 -2.23 -7.16
CA ASP A 358 -18.63 -2.30 -5.83
C ASP A 358 -19.10 -3.54 -5.08
N SER A 359 -18.20 -4.49 -4.85
CA SER A 359 -18.52 -5.70 -4.08
C SER A 359 -18.81 -5.45 -2.59
N GLY A 360 -18.37 -4.31 -2.04
CA GLY A 360 -18.49 -4.02 -0.61
C GLY A 360 -17.38 -4.64 0.26
N PHE A 361 -16.45 -5.37 -0.33
CA PHE A 361 -15.39 -6.08 0.38
C PHE A 361 -13.99 -5.66 -0.04
N SER A 362 -13.01 -5.91 0.85
CA SER A 362 -11.57 -5.79 0.57
C SER A 362 -10.78 -6.79 1.40
N LYS A 363 -9.62 -7.25 0.92
CA LYS A 363 -8.68 -8.00 1.74
C LYS A 363 -7.92 -7.04 2.65
N GLN A 364 -7.99 -7.28 3.95
CA GLN A 364 -7.34 -6.47 4.98
C GLN A 364 -6.45 -7.35 5.84
N ARG A 365 -5.33 -6.78 6.28
CA ARG A 365 -4.43 -7.45 7.23
C ARG A 365 -4.97 -7.29 8.63
N PHE A 366 -5.01 -8.39 9.38
CA PHE A 366 -5.31 -8.42 10.81
C PHE A 366 -4.23 -9.21 11.51
N TYR A 367 -3.62 -8.60 12.49
CA TYR A 367 -2.62 -9.20 13.35
C TYR A 367 -3.22 -9.57 14.68
N ASN A 368 -3.02 -10.81 15.10
CA ASN A 368 -3.39 -11.28 16.42
C ASN A 368 -2.12 -11.33 17.31
N PRO A 369 -1.97 -10.44 18.31
CA PRO A 369 -0.78 -10.39 19.15
C PRO A 369 -0.62 -11.59 20.07
N ILE A 370 -1.71 -12.31 20.40
CA ILE A 370 -1.66 -13.50 21.25
C ILE A 370 -1.02 -14.67 20.50
N SER A 371 -1.48 -14.90 19.28
CA SER A 371 -0.97 -15.99 18.43
C SER A 371 0.25 -15.59 17.60
N ASP A 372 0.58 -14.30 17.53
CA ASP A 372 1.62 -13.72 16.66
C ASP A 372 1.41 -14.01 15.17
N ILE A 373 0.15 -14.12 14.76
CA ILE A 373 -0.24 -14.43 13.38
C ILE A 373 -0.84 -13.20 12.71
N GLU A 374 -0.35 -12.92 11.51
CA GLU A 374 -0.93 -11.94 10.62
C GLU A 374 -1.75 -12.66 9.53
N ASN A 375 -3.05 -12.41 9.51
CA ASN A 375 -3.98 -12.96 8.53
C ASN A 375 -4.42 -11.89 7.54
N LEU A 376 -4.55 -12.30 6.27
CA LEU A 376 -5.18 -11.48 5.24
C LEU A 376 -6.63 -11.94 5.07
N VAL A 377 -7.55 -11.18 5.65
CA VAL A 377 -8.97 -11.54 5.75
C VAL A 377 -9.80 -10.69 4.80
N VAL A 378 -10.79 -11.28 4.14
CA VAL A 378 -11.82 -10.54 3.42
C VAL A 378 -12.75 -9.92 4.45
N ALA A 379 -12.82 -8.59 4.45
CA ALA A 379 -13.62 -7.82 5.38
C ALA A 379 -14.45 -6.76 4.64
N PRO A 380 -15.61 -6.36 5.19
CA PRO A 380 -16.39 -5.25 4.66
C PRO A 380 -15.58 -3.95 4.61
N ILE A 381 -15.85 -3.14 3.61
CA ILE A 381 -15.29 -1.79 3.53
C ILE A 381 -16.08 -0.82 4.41
N SER A 382 -15.52 0.37 4.65
CA SER A 382 -16.22 1.44 5.35
C SER A 382 -17.10 2.25 4.41
N LYS A 383 -18.07 3.01 4.97
CA LYS A 383 -18.88 4.00 4.23
C LYS A 383 -18.01 5.02 3.49
N ALA A 384 -16.90 5.43 4.08
CA ALA A 384 -15.93 6.33 3.45
C ALA A 384 -15.32 5.71 2.18
N SER A 385 -14.87 4.47 2.26
CA SER A 385 -14.35 3.70 1.13
C SER A 385 -15.40 3.50 0.03
N ALA A 386 -16.63 3.14 0.41
CA ALA A 386 -17.75 2.99 -0.53
C ALA A 386 -18.06 4.29 -1.30
N ARG A 387 -17.98 5.46 -0.63
CA ARG A 387 -18.12 6.77 -1.27
C ARG A 387 -16.98 7.06 -2.23
N GLN A 388 -15.75 6.75 -1.85
CA GLN A 388 -14.58 6.94 -2.70
C GLN A 388 -14.64 6.07 -3.95
N ARG A 389 -15.05 4.79 -3.83
CA ARG A 389 -15.27 3.89 -4.96
C ARG A 389 -16.32 4.44 -5.91
N ALA A 390 -17.48 4.85 -5.39
CA ALA A 390 -18.54 5.47 -6.18
C ALA A 390 -18.07 6.74 -6.90
N GLY A 391 -17.29 7.60 -6.23
CA GLY A 391 -16.73 8.84 -6.79
C GLY A 391 -15.81 8.63 -8.00
N ARG A 392 -15.38 7.39 -8.28
CA ARG A 392 -14.63 7.08 -9.51
C ARG A 392 -15.47 7.25 -10.78
N ALA A 393 -16.78 7.04 -10.70
CA ALA A 393 -17.70 7.18 -11.83
C ALA A 393 -18.00 8.66 -12.20
N GLY A 394 -17.93 9.58 -11.22
CA GLY A 394 -18.34 10.99 -11.39
C GLY A 394 -17.24 11.97 -11.77
N ARG A 395 -16.12 11.55 -12.35
CA ARG A 395 -14.96 12.44 -12.59
C ARG A 395 -15.09 13.33 -13.83
N LEU A 396 -15.51 12.77 -14.95
CA LEU A 396 -15.58 13.47 -16.24
C LEU A 396 -17.00 13.81 -16.67
N ARG A 397 -17.96 12.98 -16.27
CA ARG A 397 -19.39 13.12 -16.58
C ARG A 397 -20.24 12.43 -15.51
N PRO A 398 -21.56 12.63 -15.45
CA PRO A 398 -22.43 11.88 -14.57
C PRO A 398 -22.25 10.37 -14.76
N GLY A 399 -22.20 9.63 -13.66
CA GLY A 399 -21.96 8.20 -13.67
C GLY A 399 -22.93 7.42 -12.78
N LYS A 400 -22.74 6.09 -12.76
CA LYS A 400 -23.55 5.19 -11.93
C LYS A 400 -22.62 4.26 -11.13
N CYS A 401 -23.07 3.95 -9.91
CA CYS A 401 -22.38 2.98 -9.06
C CYS A 401 -23.37 1.90 -8.64
N TYR A 402 -23.03 0.66 -8.97
CA TYR A 402 -23.79 -0.53 -8.64
C TYR A 402 -23.15 -1.22 -7.43
N ARG A 403 -23.81 -1.13 -6.28
CA ARG A 403 -23.38 -1.74 -5.04
C ARG A 403 -23.99 -3.14 -4.90
N LEU A 404 -23.14 -4.15 -4.74
CA LEU A 404 -23.56 -5.54 -4.60
C LEU A 404 -23.96 -5.89 -3.15
N TYR A 405 -24.46 -4.91 -2.43
CA TYR A 405 -24.97 -5.01 -1.06
C TYR A 405 -26.18 -4.07 -0.90
N SER A 406 -27.04 -4.35 0.09
CA SER A 406 -28.25 -3.59 0.31
C SER A 406 -28.01 -2.20 0.89
N GLU A 407 -28.97 -1.30 0.69
CA GLU A 407 -28.94 0.03 1.30
C GLU A 407 -29.01 -0.06 2.83
N GLU A 408 -29.81 -0.98 3.35
CA GLU A 408 -29.96 -1.22 4.78
C GLU A 408 -28.61 -1.62 5.40
N TYR A 409 -27.87 -2.54 4.76
CA TYR A 409 -26.52 -2.91 5.19
C TYR A 409 -25.56 -1.71 5.19
N PHE A 410 -25.60 -0.87 4.14
CA PHE A 410 -24.79 0.33 4.07
C PHE A 410 -25.10 1.30 5.20
N VAL A 411 -26.38 1.51 5.52
CA VAL A 411 -26.81 2.51 6.52
C VAL A 411 -26.56 2.01 7.95
N ASN A 412 -26.88 0.76 8.25
CA ASN A 412 -26.94 0.25 9.61
C ASN A 412 -25.67 -0.52 10.04
N GLU A 413 -25.07 -1.30 9.13
CA GLU A 413 -24.01 -2.26 9.48
C GLU A 413 -22.60 -1.77 9.12
N MET A 414 -22.45 -1.03 8.00
CA MET A 414 -21.13 -0.56 7.60
C MET A 414 -20.58 0.48 8.58
N SER A 415 -19.32 0.30 8.98
CA SER A 415 -18.60 1.29 9.78
C SER A 415 -18.44 2.61 9.02
N ALA A 416 -18.49 3.74 9.71
CA ALA A 416 -18.32 5.06 9.07
C ALA A 416 -16.96 5.19 8.39
N GLN A 417 -15.91 4.63 9.02
CA GLN A 417 -14.51 4.72 8.59
C GLN A 417 -13.79 3.37 8.76
N GLY A 418 -12.70 3.19 8.01
CA GLY A 418 -11.84 2.01 8.15
C GLY A 418 -11.04 2.03 9.45
N ILE A 419 -10.72 0.86 9.97
CA ILE A 419 -9.81 0.71 11.12
C ILE A 419 -8.40 1.12 10.66
N PRO A 420 -7.74 2.09 11.33
CA PRO A 420 -6.37 2.47 11.01
C PRO A 420 -5.42 1.27 10.99
N GLU A 421 -4.47 1.27 10.06
CA GLU A 421 -3.56 0.12 9.89
C GLU A 421 -2.75 -0.17 11.16
N ILE A 422 -2.42 0.87 11.93
CA ILE A 422 -1.67 0.75 13.19
C ILE A 422 -2.41 -0.06 14.27
N GLN A 423 -3.74 -0.14 14.21
CA GLN A 423 -4.55 -0.89 15.17
C GLN A 423 -4.75 -2.37 14.79
N ARG A 424 -4.35 -2.76 13.58
CA ARG A 424 -4.60 -4.11 13.04
C ARG A 424 -3.39 -4.82 12.44
N SER A 425 -2.19 -4.24 12.57
CA SER A 425 -0.95 -4.78 12.00
C SER A 425 0.09 -5.12 13.05
N ASN A 426 1.08 -5.93 12.67
CA ASN A 426 2.26 -6.19 13.48
C ASN A 426 3.11 -4.91 13.60
N LEU A 427 3.49 -4.54 14.80
CA LEU A 427 4.14 -3.26 15.12
C LEU A 427 5.67 -3.36 15.31
N VAL A 428 6.29 -4.52 15.12
CA VAL A 428 7.74 -4.71 15.31
C VAL A 428 8.54 -3.70 14.50
N SER A 429 8.22 -3.54 13.21
CA SER A 429 8.90 -2.57 12.33
C SER A 429 8.63 -1.11 12.73
N CYS A 430 7.46 -0.81 13.25
CA CYS A 430 7.07 0.50 13.76
C CYS A 430 7.89 0.87 15.00
N VAL A 431 7.95 -0.04 15.97
CA VAL A 431 8.67 0.14 17.24
C VAL A 431 10.15 0.39 17.00
N ILE A 432 10.81 -0.44 16.16
CA ILE A 432 12.23 -0.26 15.90
C ILE A 432 12.54 1.06 15.18
N GLN A 433 11.67 1.50 14.26
CA GLN A 433 11.83 2.80 13.60
C GLN A 433 11.72 3.97 14.58
N LEU A 434 10.72 3.95 15.47
CA LEU A 434 10.55 5.00 16.48
C LEU A 434 11.75 5.03 17.44
N LYS A 435 12.22 3.87 17.89
CA LYS A 435 13.40 3.77 18.75
C LYS A 435 14.66 4.32 18.05
N ALA A 436 14.85 4.04 16.76
CA ALA A 436 15.95 4.57 15.97
C ALA A 436 15.91 6.09 15.81
N LEU A 437 14.69 6.68 15.84
CA LEU A 437 14.47 8.12 15.84
C LEU A 437 14.56 8.76 17.25
N GLY A 438 15.02 8.01 18.25
CA GLY A 438 15.19 8.48 19.62
C GLY A 438 13.89 8.62 20.40
N ILE A 439 12.84 7.91 20.00
CA ILE A 439 11.57 7.87 20.70
C ILE A 439 11.56 6.64 21.62
N ASP A 440 12.05 6.79 22.86
CA ASP A 440 12.10 5.70 23.82
C ASP A 440 10.73 5.38 24.44
N ASN A 441 9.96 6.41 24.78
CA ASN A 441 8.61 6.25 25.30
C ASN A 441 7.59 6.14 24.16
N ILE A 442 7.38 4.94 23.65
CA ILE A 442 6.46 4.68 22.54
C ILE A 442 5.00 4.75 22.97
N LEU A 443 4.69 4.35 24.21
CA LEU A 443 3.34 4.44 24.77
C LEU A 443 2.90 5.89 24.95
N GLY A 444 3.82 6.77 25.31
CA GLY A 444 3.58 8.22 25.43
C GLY A 444 3.78 9.00 24.14
N PHE A 445 3.94 8.33 23.01
CA PHE A 445 4.04 8.99 21.71
C PHE A 445 2.68 9.55 21.28
N ASP A 446 2.67 10.74 20.67
CA ASP A 446 1.44 11.37 20.15
C ASP A 446 0.94 10.61 18.89
N TRP A 447 0.08 9.63 19.08
CA TRP A 447 -0.54 8.88 18.00
C TRP A 447 -1.83 9.54 17.51
N PRO A 448 -2.06 9.65 16.19
CA PRO A 448 -3.37 10.05 15.65
C PRO A 448 -4.48 9.04 16.00
N ALA A 449 -4.12 7.75 16.08
CA ALA A 449 -4.92 6.69 16.69
C ALA A 449 -3.97 5.77 17.45
N SER A 450 -4.25 5.51 18.71
CA SER A 450 -3.38 4.66 19.53
C SER A 450 -3.41 3.22 19.06
N PRO A 451 -2.25 2.55 18.92
CA PRO A 451 -2.19 1.11 18.69
C PRO A 451 -2.72 0.33 19.89
N SER A 452 -3.04 -0.97 19.71
CA SER A 452 -3.42 -1.80 20.85
C SER A 452 -2.21 -2.03 21.78
N PRO A 453 -2.41 -1.96 23.12
CA PRO A 453 -1.33 -2.23 24.07
C PRO A 453 -0.72 -3.61 23.89
N GLU A 454 -1.52 -4.63 23.59
CA GLU A 454 -1.09 -6.01 23.39
C GLU A 454 -0.16 -6.13 22.18
N SER A 455 -0.51 -5.49 21.06
CA SER A 455 0.36 -5.47 19.86
C SER A 455 1.67 -4.74 20.11
N MET A 456 1.65 -3.70 20.95
CA MET A 456 2.85 -2.94 21.30
C MET A 456 3.76 -3.76 22.25
N ILE A 457 3.20 -4.37 23.28
CA ILE A 457 3.93 -5.25 24.21
C ILE A 457 4.57 -6.40 23.41
N ARG A 458 3.79 -7.03 22.51
CA ARG A 458 4.30 -8.11 21.69
C ARG A 458 5.47 -7.69 20.79
N ALA A 459 5.39 -6.50 20.20
CA ALA A 459 6.48 -5.97 19.39
C ALA A 459 7.77 -5.74 20.22
N LEU A 460 7.63 -5.21 21.43
CA LEU A 460 8.76 -5.02 22.36
C LEU A 460 9.37 -6.36 22.80
N GLU A 461 8.55 -7.36 23.13
CA GLU A 461 9.01 -8.71 23.49
C GLU A 461 9.81 -9.36 22.36
N VAL A 462 9.33 -9.27 21.10
CA VAL A 462 10.03 -9.82 19.94
C VAL A 462 11.38 -9.12 19.75
N LEU A 463 11.42 -7.80 19.81
CA LEU A 463 12.66 -7.04 19.64
C LEU A 463 13.67 -7.29 20.79
N TYR A 464 13.18 -7.41 22.01
CA TYR A 464 13.99 -7.80 23.17
C TYR A 464 14.57 -9.22 22.97
N SER A 465 13.73 -10.17 22.58
CA SER A 465 14.14 -11.56 22.33
C SER A 465 15.17 -11.70 21.22
N LEU A 466 15.16 -10.79 20.24
CA LEU A 466 16.18 -10.69 19.17
C LEU A 466 17.47 -10.00 19.62
N GLY A 467 17.56 -9.52 20.88
CA GLY A 467 18.68 -8.73 21.36
C GLY A 467 18.80 -7.34 20.71
N VAL A 468 17.74 -6.87 20.07
CA VAL A 468 17.64 -5.54 19.45
C VAL A 468 17.38 -4.48 20.50
N LEU A 469 16.63 -4.82 21.56
CA LEU A 469 16.37 -3.98 22.72
C LEU A 469 17.05 -4.59 23.97
N ASP A 470 17.47 -3.71 24.88
CA ASP A 470 17.95 -4.05 26.22
C ASP A 470 16.81 -4.13 27.25
N ASP A 471 17.14 -4.37 28.53
CA ASP A 471 16.19 -4.47 29.64
C ASP A 471 15.42 -3.17 29.88
N ASP A 472 15.95 -2.02 29.50
CA ASP A 472 15.31 -0.70 29.54
C ASP A 472 14.47 -0.43 28.27
N ALA A 473 14.32 -1.41 27.40
CA ALA A 473 13.67 -1.30 26.09
C ALA A 473 14.32 -0.23 25.19
N LYS A 474 15.62 0.01 25.29
CA LYS A 474 16.41 0.86 24.39
C LYS A 474 17.11 0.02 23.33
N LEU A 475 17.46 0.65 22.19
CA LEU A 475 18.24 -0.04 21.15
C LEU A 475 19.62 -0.43 21.68
N THR A 476 19.96 -1.70 21.53
CA THR A 476 21.31 -2.21 21.87
C THR A 476 22.35 -1.67 20.91
N SER A 477 23.57 -1.38 21.38
CA SER A 477 24.69 -0.98 20.55
C SER A 477 25.68 -2.13 20.39
N PRO A 478 26.11 -2.47 19.13
CA PRO A 478 25.72 -1.85 17.85
C PRO A 478 24.49 -2.52 17.20
N VAL A 479 24.04 -3.69 17.67
CA VAL A 479 23.09 -4.59 16.98
C VAL A 479 21.73 -3.93 16.74
N GLY A 480 21.14 -3.30 17.75
CA GLY A 480 19.81 -2.66 17.65
C GLY A 480 19.80 -1.56 16.60
N PHE A 481 20.81 -0.70 16.57
CA PHE A 481 20.92 0.37 15.58
C PHE A 481 21.15 -0.18 14.16
N GLN A 482 21.97 -1.21 14.01
CA GLN A 482 22.23 -1.85 12.72
C GLN A 482 20.97 -2.50 12.13
N VAL A 483 20.16 -3.17 12.95
CA VAL A 483 18.89 -3.79 12.52
C VAL A 483 17.87 -2.74 12.10
N ALA A 484 17.82 -1.59 12.78
CA ALA A 484 16.93 -0.49 12.44
C ALA A 484 17.14 0.08 11.02
N GLU A 485 18.36 0.01 10.50
CA GLU A 485 18.70 0.46 9.14
C GLU A 485 18.37 -0.55 8.03
N ILE A 486 18.13 -1.82 8.37
CA ILE A 486 17.85 -2.87 7.39
C ILE A 486 16.37 -2.80 6.95
N PRO A 487 16.08 -2.67 5.64
CA PRO A 487 14.71 -2.67 5.15
C PRO A 487 14.13 -4.09 5.18
N LEU A 488 13.14 -4.31 6.04
CA LEU A 488 12.46 -5.59 6.23
C LEU A 488 11.36 -5.76 5.17
N SER A 489 11.60 -6.41 4.06
CA SER A 489 10.67 -7.29 3.30
C SER A 489 11.09 -7.57 1.85
N ILE A 490 11.10 -8.85 1.47
CA ILE A 490 11.32 -9.32 0.10
C ILE A 490 10.30 -10.42 -0.18
N TRP A 491 9.39 -10.24 -1.16
CA TRP A 491 8.36 -11.21 -1.53
C TRP A 491 8.44 -11.55 -3.02
N PHE A 492 8.19 -12.82 -3.36
CA PHE A 492 8.16 -13.33 -4.72
C PHE A 492 6.88 -14.13 -4.96
N SER A 493 6.24 -13.94 -6.12
CA SER A 493 5.18 -14.80 -6.65
C SER A 493 5.39 -15.04 -8.15
N GLY A 494 5.15 -16.27 -8.62
CA GLY A 494 5.22 -16.62 -10.05
C GLY A 494 4.18 -17.68 -10.39
N ARG A 495 3.62 -17.64 -11.60
CA ARG A 495 2.64 -18.59 -12.14
C ARG A 495 3.22 -19.40 -13.29
N GLY A 496 2.84 -20.66 -13.41
CA GLY A 496 3.16 -21.56 -14.52
C GLY A 496 2.34 -22.85 -14.47
N VAL A 497 2.38 -23.65 -15.52
CA VAL A 497 1.72 -24.96 -15.60
C VAL A 497 2.25 -25.88 -14.49
N GLN A 498 1.38 -26.29 -13.58
CA GLN A 498 1.71 -26.85 -12.26
C GLN A 498 2.67 -28.06 -12.32
N ARG A 499 2.46 -28.98 -13.27
CA ARG A 499 3.24 -30.22 -13.36
C ARG A 499 4.69 -30.01 -13.83
N GLU A 500 4.88 -29.22 -14.87
CA GLU A 500 6.21 -28.90 -15.41
C GLU A 500 6.98 -27.99 -14.47
N LEU A 501 6.28 -27.12 -13.74
CA LEU A 501 6.83 -26.28 -12.68
C LEU A 501 7.36 -27.10 -11.52
N ASP A 502 6.64 -28.13 -11.10
CA ASP A 502 7.03 -28.99 -9.99
C ASP A 502 8.25 -29.85 -10.36
N GLU A 503 8.32 -30.35 -11.59
CA GLU A 503 9.50 -31.05 -12.11
C GLU A 503 10.73 -30.12 -12.20
N ALA A 504 10.56 -28.87 -12.62
CA ALA A 504 11.65 -27.89 -12.66
C ALA A 504 12.14 -27.54 -11.25
N LYS A 505 11.24 -27.41 -10.28
CA LYS A 505 11.60 -27.16 -8.87
C LYS A 505 12.42 -28.30 -8.29
N LEU A 506 12.10 -29.55 -8.61
CA LEU A 506 12.84 -30.72 -8.11
C LEU A 506 14.31 -30.72 -8.52
N ARG A 507 14.69 -30.09 -9.64
CA ARG A 507 16.10 -29.98 -10.06
C ARG A 507 16.96 -29.15 -9.10
N PHE A 508 16.35 -28.23 -8.36
CA PHE A 508 17.03 -27.34 -7.41
C PHE A 508 16.69 -27.67 -5.96
N ALA A 509 15.77 -28.63 -5.76
CA ALA A 509 15.27 -28.98 -4.44
C ALA A 509 16.42 -29.42 -3.51
N ALA A 510 16.41 -28.84 -2.32
CA ALA A 510 17.31 -29.18 -1.24
C ALA A 510 16.54 -29.91 -0.13
N ALA A 511 17.09 -30.99 0.39
CA ALA A 511 16.49 -31.75 1.48
C ALA A 511 16.29 -30.92 2.76
N GLU A 512 17.08 -29.85 2.90
CA GLU A 512 17.02 -28.91 4.02
C GLU A 512 15.79 -27.97 3.97
N GLY A 513 15.24 -27.71 2.77
CA GLY A 513 14.02 -26.91 2.60
C GLY A 513 14.14 -25.76 1.60
N ASP A 514 13.11 -24.91 1.62
CA ASP A 514 12.87 -23.89 0.59
C ASP A 514 13.98 -22.84 0.50
N HIS A 515 14.57 -22.42 1.63
CA HIS A 515 15.63 -21.37 1.64
C HIS A 515 16.89 -21.84 0.92
N VAL A 516 17.30 -23.09 1.13
CA VAL A 516 18.46 -23.68 0.44
C VAL A 516 18.13 -23.93 -1.04
N THR A 517 16.91 -24.31 -1.34
CA THR A 517 16.42 -24.46 -2.73
C THR A 517 16.51 -23.12 -3.48
N PHE A 518 16.09 -22.02 -2.89
CA PHE A 518 16.23 -20.68 -3.49
C PHE A 518 17.69 -20.27 -3.68
N LEU A 519 18.56 -20.64 -2.75
CA LEU A 519 20.00 -20.44 -2.90
C LEU A 519 20.57 -21.22 -4.09
N ASN A 520 20.14 -22.46 -4.30
CA ASN A 520 20.54 -23.27 -5.44
C ASN A 520 20.07 -22.67 -6.78
N ILE A 521 18.83 -22.18 -6.84
CA ILE A 521 18.30 -21.45 -8.01
C ILE A 521 19.16 -20.22 -8.30
N TYR A 522 19.47 -19.43 -7.28
CA TYR A 522 20.28 -18.23 -7.44
C TYR A 522 21.71 -18.55 -7.92
N LYS A 523 22.36 -19.58 -7.37
CA LYS A 523 23.67 -20.06 -7.82
C LYS A 523 23.64 -20.52 -9.27
N GLY A 524 22.61 -21.31 -9.65
CA GLY A 524 22.40 -21.76 -11.04
C GLY A 524 22.22 -20.60 -12.02
N PHE A 525 21.47 -19.58 -11.62
CA PHE A 525 21.29 -18.38 -12.42
C PHE A 525 22.61 -17.61 -12.63
N LEU A 526 23.43 -17.47 -11.61
CA LEU A 526 24.75 -16.84 -11.75
C LEU A 526 25.69 -17.66 -12.66
N GLN A 527 25.70 -18.98 -12.50
CA GLN A 527 26.52 -19.90 -13.31
C GLN A 527 26.09 -19.90 -14.79
N SER A 528 24.80 -19.67 -15.07
CA SER A 528 24.31 -19.54 -16.44
C SER A 528 24.65 -18.22 -17.13
N GLY A 529 25.46 -17.35 -16.51
CA GLY A 529 25.76 -16.01 -17.02
C GLY A 529 24.57 -15.06 -16.94
N LYS A 530 23.65 -15.26 -16.00
CA LYS A 530 22.44 -14.44 -15.80
C LYS A 530 21.49 -14.48 -17.03
N SER A 531 21.39 -15.62 -17.68
CA SER A 531 20.66 -15.82 -18.93
C SER A 531 19.14 -15.80 -18.75
N SER A 532 18.44 -15.00 -19.53
CA SER A 532 16.97 -14.99 -19.56
C SER A 532 16.43 -16.31 -20.16
N GLN A 533 17.15 -16.89 -21.13
CA GLN A 533 16.79 -18.17 -21.73
C GLN A 533 16.90 -19.34 -20.73
N TRP A 534 17.90 -19.30 -19.84
CA TRP A 534 18.03 -20.26 -18.76
C TRP A 534 16.86 -20.15 -17.78
N CYS A 535 16.45 -18.93 -17.41
CA CYS A 535 15.29 -18.70 -16.58
C CYS A 535 14.02 -19.27 -17.21
N HIS A 536 13.79 -18.99 -18.49
CA HIS A 536 12.61 -19.51 -19.21
C HIS A 536 12.58 -21.05 -19.25
N ARG A 537 13.70 -21.70 -19.53
CA ARG A 537 13.81 -23.18 -19.54
C ARG A 537 13.56 -23.84 -18.18
N ASN A 538 13.80 -23.10 -17.09
CA ASN A 538 13.61 -23.60 -15.72
C ASN A 538 12.37 -23.01 -15.03
N PHE A 539 11.45 -22.38 -15.77
CA PHE A 539 10.22 -21.76 -15.26
C PHE A 539 10.49 -20.71 -14.15
N ILE A 540 11.60 -19.99 -14.23
CA ILE A 540 12.02 -18.97 -13.30
C ILE A 540 11.73 -17.59 -13.90
N ASN A 541 11.13 -16.69 -13.11
CA ASN A 541 10.88 -15.33 -13.54
C ASN A 541 12.19 -14.53 -13.61
N TYR A 542 12.62 -14.19 -14.83
CA TYR A 542 13.87 -13.45 -15.06
C TYR A 542 13.88 -12.05 -14.44
N HIS A 543 12.74 -11.33 -14.46
CA HIS A 543 12.63 -10.00 -13.84
C HIS A 543 12.76 -10.09 -12.32
N ALA A 544 12.17 -11.13 -11.72
CA ALA A 544 12.36 -11.40 -10.30
C ALA A 544 13.82 -11.67 -9.96
N MET A 545 14.55 -12.45 -10.78
CA MET A 545 15.96 -12.73 -10.56
C MET A 545 16.83 -11.48 -10.69
N LYS A 546 16.53 -10.56 -11.64
CA LYS A 546 17.19 -9.25 -11.71
C LYS A 546 17.00 -8.45 -10.42
N LYS A 547 15.76 -8.39 -9.93
CA LYS A 547 15.43 -7.69 -8.70
C LYS A 547 16.14 -8.28 -7.47
N VAL A 548 16.27 -9.62 -7.41
CA VAL A 548 17.06 -10.30 -6.36
C VAL A 548 18.51 -9.83 -6.36
N MET A 549 19.13 -9.69 -7.53
CA MET A 549 20.51 -9.19 -7.63
C MET A 549 20.61 -7.74 -7.14
N GLU A 550 19.70 -6.88 -7.56
CA GLU A 550 19.68 -5.47 -7.13
C GLU A 550 19.54 -5.35 -5.61
N ILE A 551 18.62 -6.10 -5.02
CA ILE A 551 18.41 -6.15 -3.57
C ILE A 551 19.67 -6.69 -2.86
N ARG A 552 20.28 -7.75 -3.38
CA ARG A 552 21.50 -8.31 -2.81
C ARG A 552 22.64 -7.30 -2.80
N GLU A 553 22.87 -6.59 -3.90
CA GLU A 553 23.90 -5.56 -3.96
C GLU A 553 23.63 -4.38 -3.02
N GLN A 554 22.35 -4.05 -2.82
CA GLN A 554 21.96 -3.05 -1.84
C GLN A 554 22.21 -3.52 -0.40
N LEU A 555 21.78 -4.72 -0.04
CA LEU A 555 22.06 -5.30 1.28
C LEU A 555 23.57 -5.39 1.56
N LYS A 556 24.34 -5.75 0.52
CA LYS A 556 25.80 -5.76 0.61
C LYS A 556 26.37 -4.37 0.91
N ARG A 557 25.90 -3.32 0.23
CA ARG A 557 26.32 -1.93 0.51
C ARG A 557 25.96 -1.51 1.93
N ILE A 558 24.76 -1.85 2.40
CA ILE A 558 24.32 -1.57 3.76
C ILE A 558 25.23 -2.29 4.77
N ALA A 559 25.45 -3.59 4.59
CA ALA A 559 26.32 -4.38 5.47
C ALA A 559 27.73 -3.81 5.56
N LEU A 560 28.33 -3.43 4.42
CA LEU A 560 29.65 -2.80 4.39
C LEU A 560 29.68 -1.45 5.11
N ARG A 561 28.65 -0.61 4.93
CA ARG A 561 28.50 0.67 5.64
C ARG A 561 28.40 0.47 7.16
N LEU A 562 27.73 -0.59 7.59
CA LEU A 562 27.58 -0.97 8.99
C LEU A 562 28.84 -1.68 9.57
N GLY A 563 29.92 -1.80 8.80
CA GLY A 563 31.15 -2.47 9.22
C GLY A 563 31.04 -3.99 9.34
N ILE A 564 29.96 -4.59 8.79
CA ILE A 564 29.77 -6.04 8.81
C ILE A 564 30.67 -6.70 7.78
N VAL A 565 31.58 -7.57 8.27
CA VAL A 565 32.46 -8.33 7.40
C VAL A 565 31.69 -9.44 6.71
N LEU A 566 31.59 -9.35 5.39
CA LEU A 566 30.90 -10.36 4.58
C LEU A 566 31.80 -11.62 4.49
N LYS A 567 31.24 -12.74 4.97
CA LYS A 567 31.87 -14.07 4.89
C LYS A 567 31.02 -15.00 4.05
N SER A 568 31.64 -15.91 3.32
CA SER A 568 30.94 -16.98 2.61
C SER A 568 30.97 -18.25 3.46
N CYS A 569 29.84 -18.94 3.53
CA CYS A 569 29.76 -20.28 4.08
C CYS A 569 30.09 -21.36 3.04
N GLU A 570 30.51 -20.96 1.83
CA GLU A 570 30.83 -21.82 0.69
C GLU A 570 29.72 -22.85 0.37
N ARG A 571 29.84 -24.10 0.87
CA ARG A 571 28.87 -25.17 0.68
C ARG A 571 28.19 -25.62 1.97
N ASP A 572 28.56 -25.03 3.11
CA ASP A 572 27.96 -25.40 4.39
C ASP A 572 26.55 -24.80 4.55
N THR A 573 25.55 -25.58 4.22
CA THR A 573 24.14 -25.20 4.37
C THR A 573 23.70 -25.13 5.84
N GLN A 574 24.44 -25.72 6.78
CA GLN A 574 24.13 -25.70 8.19
C GLN A 574 24.24 -24.26 8.75
N LEU A 575 25.26 -23.51 8.34
CA LEU A 575 25.41 -22.10 8.75
C LEU A 575 24.26 -21.23 8.24
N VAL A 576 23.78 -21.48 7.02
CA VAL A 576 22.58 -20.80 6.47
C VAL A 576 21.35 -21.12 7.31
N ARG A 577 21.13 -22.39 7.65
CA ARG A 577 20.00 -22.84 8.48
C ARG A 577 20.05 -22.25 9.88
N LYS A 578 21.24 -22.19 10.53
CA LYS A 578 21.43 -21.53 11.81
C LYS A 578 21.12 -20.04 11.74
N ALA A 579 21.55 -19.35 10.68
CA ALA A 579 21.24 -17.93 10.50
C ALA A 579 19.74 -17.68 10.30
N VAL A 580 19.05 -18.53 9.53
CA VAL A 580 17.58 -18.47 9.41
C VAL A 580 16.91 -18.76 10.75
N THR A 581 17.43 -19.75 11.52
CA THR A 581 16.91 -20.07 12.85
C THR A 581 17.04 -18.86 13.79
N ALA A 582 18.17 -18.17 13.78
CA ALA A 582 18.38 -16.98 14.62
C ALA A 582 17.43 -15.81 14.27
N GLY A 583 17.04 -15.67 13.01
CA GLY A 583 16.11 -14.62 12.58
C GLY A 583 14.63 -14.98 12.74
N PHE A 584 14.29 -16.28 12.74
CA PHE A 584 12.90 -16.77 12.74
C PHE A 584 12.63 -17.78 13.88
N PHE A 585 13.39 -17.76 14.97
CA PHE A 585 13.24 -18.70 16.07
C PHE A 585 11.82 -18.75 16.63
N ALA A 586 11.08 -17.64 16.64
CA ALA A 586 9.70 -17.58 17.11
C ALA A 586 8.72 -18.40 16.25
N ASN A 587 9.08 -18.67 15.00
CA ASN A 587 8.27 -19.40 14.02
C ASN A 587 8.64 -20.91 13.98
N ALA A 588 9.16 -21.46 15.07
CA ALA A 588 9.48 -22.87 15.16
C ALA A 588 8.22 -23.73 15.38
N CYS A 589 8.19 -24.85 14.67
CA CYS A 589 7.12 -25.82 14.75
C CYS A 589 7.66 -27.24 14.91
N ARG A 590 6.90 -28.08 15.61
CA ARG A 590 7.18 -29.48 15.81
C ARG A 590 6.08 -30.33 15.15
N LEU A 591 6.49 -31.38 14.43
CA LEU A 591 5.57 -32.38 13.89
C LEU A 591 4.91 -33.14 15.05
N GLU A 592 3.60 -33.27 14.99
CA GLU A 592 2.83 -34.02 16.00
C GLU A 592 2.99 -35.53 15.74
N ALA A 593 3.40 -36.28 16.76
CA ALA A 593 3.85 -37.66 16.66
C ALA A 593 2.76 -38.65 16.19
N PHE A 594 1.48 -38.32 16.41
CA PHE A 594 0.33 -39.19 16.04
C PHE A 594 -0.49 -38.65 14.86
N SER A 595 0.03 -37.67 14.13
CA SER A 595 -0.68 -37.09 13.00
C SER A 595 -0.41 -37.88 11.70
N HIS A 596 -1.42 -38.59 11.21
CA HIS A 596 -1.38 -39.15 9.86
C HIS A 596 -1.46 -38.09 8.73
N SER A 597 -1.76 -36.83 9.06
CA SER A 597 -2.00 -35.76 8.09
C SER A 597 -0.83 -34.79 7.92
N GLY A 598 0.33 -35.02 8.58
CA GLY A 598 1.46 -34.08 8.52
C GLY A 598 1.19 -32.77 9.25
N MET A 599 0.44 -32.81 10.35
CA MET A 599 0.12 -31.66 11.19
C MET A 599 1.31 -31.30 12.09
N TYR A 600 1.60 -30.02 12.16
CA TYR A 600 2.58 -29.42 13.06
C TYR A 600 1.87 -28.59 14.12
N LYS A 601 2.52 -28.44 15.27
CA LYS A 601 2.15 -27.44 16.29
C LYS A 601 3.23 -26.39 16.40
N THR A 602 2.81 -25.12 16.42
CA THR A 602 3.70 -24.03 16.74
C THR A 602 4.17 -24.16 18.19
N ILE A 603 5.44 -23.87 18.45
CA ILE A 603 5.98 -23.95 19.84
C ILE A 603 5.30 -22.90 20.72
N ARG A 604 4.94 -21.76 20.15
CA ARG A 604 4.17 -20.72 20.84
C ARG A 604 2.71 -20.78 20.39
N GLY A 605 1.80 -20.80 21.34
CA GLY A 605 0.36 -20.82 21.07
C GLY A 605 -0.21 -22.17 20.64
N PHE A 606 0.61 -23.21 20.49
CA PHE A 606 0.20 -24.60 20.17
C PHE A 606 -0.79 -24.70 19.00
N GLN A 607 -0.69 -23.81 18.01
CA GLN A 607 -1.60 -23.79 16.86
C GLN A 607 -1.26 -24.89 15.87
N GLU A 608 -2.31 -25.45 15.30
CA GLU A 608 -2.21 -26.44 14.24
C GLU A 608 -1.89 -25.78 12.90
N VAL A 609 -0.78 -26.19 12.30
CA VAL A 609 -0.29 -25.66 11.03
C VAL A 609 0.22 -26.80 10.13
N TYR A 610 0.18 -26.61 8.83
CA TYR A 610 0.57 -27.58 7.84
C TYR A 610 1.62 -26.99 6.88
N ILE A 611 2.49 -27.84 6.34
CA ILE A 611 3.42 -27.37 5.29
C ILE A 611 2.63 -27.12 4.00
N HIS A 612 2.83 -25.95 3.40
CA HIS A 612 2.16 -25.59 2.15
C HIS A 612 2.57 -26.53 1.00
N PRO A 613 1.65 -26.96 0.12
CA PRO A 613 1.98 -27.86 -1.00
C PRO A 613 3.09 -27.37 -1.94
N SER A 614 3.32 -26.04 -2.01
CA SER A 614 4.42 -25.46 -2.81
C SER A 614 5.80 -25.64 -2.21
N SER A 615 5.93 -26.04 -0.95
CA SER A 615 7.22 -26.27 -0.29
C SER A 615 7.84 -27.58 -0.73
N VAL A 616 9.18 -27.61 -0.88
CA VAL A 616 9.93 -28.84 -1.17
C VAL A 616 9.84 -29.86 -0.02
N LEU A 617 9.48 -29.42 1.19
CA LEU A 617 9.32 -30.26 2.37
C LEU A 617 7.91 -30.82 2.57
N PHE A 618 6.96 -30.50 1.71
CA PHE A 618 5.54 -30.88 1.87
C PHE A 618 5.32 -32.38 2.09
N ARG A 619 6.09 -33.26 1.45
CA ARG A 619 6.00 -34.74 1.60
C ARG A 619 7.07 -35.33 2.50
N VAL A 620 8.04 -34.52 2.92
CA VAL A 620 9.19 -34.99 3.72
C VAL A 620 8.85 -34.98 5.20
N ASN A 621 8.04 -34.00 5.64
CA ASN A 621 7.56 -33.84 7.01
C ASN A 621 8.67 -33.97 8.08
N PRO A 622 9.72 -33.12 8.06
CA PRO A 622 10.78 -33.17 9.05
C PRO A 622 10.24 -32.85 10.45
N LYS A 623 10.84 -33.47 11.48
CA LYS A 623 10.37 -33.37 12.88
C LYS A 623 10.33 -31.94 13.43
N TRP A 624 11.28 -31.09 13.03
CA TRP A 624 11.40 -29.68 13.45
C TRP A 624 11.60 -28.79 12.24
N VAL A 625 10.79 -27.75 12.17
CA VAL A 625 10.84 -26.78 11.07
C VAL A 625 10.71 -25.36 11.58
N ILE A 626 11.22 -24.43 10.79
CA ILE A 626 10.91 -23.00 10.89
C ILE A 626 10.25 -22.57 9.58
N TYR A 627 9.25 -21.73 9.69
CA TYR A 627 8.56 -21.14 8.55
C TYR A 627 8.79 -19.62 8.50
N HIS A 628 8.69 -19.04 7.32
CA HIS A 628 8.75 -17.58 7.14
C HIS A 628 7.38 -16.93 7.41
N SER A 629 6.30 -17.50 6.90
CA SER A 629 4.95 -16.93 7.02
C SER A 629 3.87 -18.00 6.99
N LEU A 630 2.72 -17.65 7.57
CA LEU A 630 1.50 -18.44 7.49
C LEU A 630 0.55 -17.87 6.43
N VAL A 631 -0.18 -18.75 5.77
CA VAL A 631 -1.26 -18.44 4.84
C VAL A 631 -2.47 -19.26 5.26
N SER A 632 -3.58 -18.58 5.50
CA SER A 632 -4.85 -19.20 5.85
C SER A 632 -5.70 -19.37 4.57
N THR A 633 -6.11 -20.61 4.28
CA THR A 633 -7.12 -20.96 3.29
C THR A 633 -8.22 -21.78 3.98
N ASP A 634 -8.38 -23.03 3.65
CA ASP A 634 -9.15 -24.06 4.39
C ASP A 634 -8.46 -24.45 5.72
N ARG A 635 -7.13 -24.36 5.73
CA ARG A 635 -6.24 -24.62 6.88
C ARG A 635 -5.15 -23.54 6.93
N GLN A 636 -4.37 -23.56 8.00
CA GLN A 636 -3.19 -22.69 8.13
C GLN A 636 -1.95 -23.39 7.57
N TYR A 637 -1.37 -22.82 6.53
CA TYR A 637 -0.21 -23.37 5.84
C TYR A 637 1.04 -22.53 6.07
N MET A 638 2.15 -23.24 6.39
CA MET A 638 3.50 -22.66 6.50
C MET A 638 4.13 -22.52 5.12
N ARG A 639 4.61 -21.33 4.78
CA ARG A 639 5.37 -21.04 3.56
C ARG A 639 6.83 -20.79 3.85
N ASN A 640 7.68 -21.14 2.87
CA ASN A 640 9.14 -21.04 2.94
C ASN A 640 9.67 -21.73 4.19
N VAL A 641 9.55 -23.05 4.17
CA VAL A 641 9.86 -23.90 5.31
C VAL A 641 11.29 -24.44 5.20
N ILE A 642 11.98 -24.49 6.34
CA ILE A 642 13.33 -25.05 6.45
C ILE A 642 13.39 -26.00 7.66
N SER A 643 14.05 -27.15 7.51
CA SER A 643 14.28 -28.08 8.60
C SER A 643 15.40 -27.60 9.53
N ILE A 644 15.23 -27.77 10.84
CA ILE A 644 16.20 -27.30 11.83
C ILE A 644 16.55 -28.39 12.84
N ASP A 645 17.65 -28.17 13.55
CA ASP A 645 17.98 -28.89 14.78
C ASP A 645 17.40 -28.10 15.98
N PRO A 646 16.66 -28.72 16.89
CA PRO A 646 16.07 -28.03 18.05
C PRO A 646 17.11 -27.39 18.97
N SER A 647 18.34 -27.89 19.00
CA SER A 647 19.45 -27.29 19.79
C SER A 647 19.76 -25.85 19.36
N TRP A 648 19.58 -25.53 18.07
CA TRP A 648 19.82 -24.18 17.56
C TRP A 648 18.83 -23.15 18.08
N LEU A 649 17.64 -23.56 18.48
CA LEU A 649 16.64 -22.69 19.07
C LEU A 649 17.09 -22.16 20.44
N THR A 650 17.67 -23.04 21.27
CA THR A 650 18.22 -22.66 22.58
C THR A 650 19.55 -21.89 22.44
N GLU A 651 20.33 -22.17 21.39
CA GLU A 651 21.54 -21.42 21.07
C GLU A 651 21.21 -19.98 20.61
N ALA A 652 20.21 -19.82 19.73
CA ALA A 652 19.83 -18.53 19.14
C ALA A 652 19.05 -17.64 20.10
N ALA A 653 18.15 -18.19 20.91
CA ALA A 653 17.26 -17.45 21.80
C ALA A 653 17.09 -18.16 23.17
N PRO A 654 18.16 -18.22 23.99
CA PRO A 654 18.15 -18.97 25.24
C PRO A 654 17.06 -18.47 26.21
N HIS A 655 16.86 -17.17 26.34
CA HIS A 655 15.85 -16.58 27.20
C HIS A 655 14.41 -16.90 26.75
N PHE A 656 14.17 -17.02 25.43
CA PHE A 656 12.86 -17.35 24.89
C PHE A 656 12.48 -18.82 25.15
N TYR A 657 13.43 -19.73 25.02
CA TYR A 657 13.21 -21.18 25.16
C TYR A 657 13.47 -21.73 26.57
N GLN A 658 14.22 -21.05 27.44
CA GLN A 658 14.45 -21.43 28.84
C GLN A 658 13.27 -21.10 29.73
N GLN A 659 12.53 -20.02 29.51
CA GLN A 659 11.30 -19.70 30.27
C GLN A 659 10.20 -20.74 30.08
N GLN A 660 10.15 -21.47 28.97
CA GLN A 660 9.21 -22.57 28.77
C GLN A 660 9.54 -23.84 29.59
N ARG A 661 10.78 -23.99 30.07
CA ARG A 661 11.14 -25.08 30.98
C ARG A 661 10.70 -24.81 32.43
N LEU A 662 10.43 -23.57 32.81
CA LEU A 662 10.01 -23.19 34.17
C LEU A 662 8.50 -23.28 34.41
N ASN A 663 7.71 -23.48 33.35
CA ASN A 663 6.30 -23.86 33.49
C ASN A 663 6.10 -25.29 32.97
N PRO A 664 6.35 -26.33 33.76
CA PRO A 664 5.87 -27.67 33.44
C PRO A 664 4.34 -27.61 33.46
N ILE A 665 3.75 -27.95 32.35
CA ILE A 665 2.31 -28.09 32.15
C ILE A 665 1.79 -29.00 33.29
N ILE A 666 1.11 -28.40 34.22
CA ILE A 666 0.16 -29.12 35.05
C ILE A 666 -1.03 -29.41 34.14
N HIS A 667 -1.37 -30.68 34.06
CA HIS A 667 -2.38 -31.33 33.21
C HIS A 667 -3.74 -30.65 33.12
#